data_8395e4c056b88b11e129136a82287b06
#
_entry.id   8395e4c056b88b11e129136a82287b06
#
_cell.length_a   1.000
_cell.length_b   1.000
_cell.length_c   1.000
_cell.angle_alpha   90.00
_cell.angle_beta   90.00
_cell.angle_gamma   90.00
#
_symmetry.space_group_name_H-M   'P 1'
#
loop_
_entity.id
_entity.type
_entity.pdbx_description
1 polymer ?
#
loop_
_entity_poly.entity_id
_entity_poly.type
_entity_poly.pdbx_seq_one_letter_code
_entity_poly.pdbx_strand_id
1 'polypeptide(L)'
;CALFDRLFNSMIRANEGNPGTVAADEPTDAQGIPTADTEGARAFREAVELIDALPVDQAQVVVRAFTSFFHLANLSEENYRVETLRELERNVSMESAVDTSNELVVAYGHLLDEVGPERTAELLGRLEFHPVFTAHPTEARRKAVEGKIRRIAALLDEHPYLGGSALLENERHMLQEIDALVRTSPTELKKPTPLEEADTIIDIFDNTLFDTVPQVYRRFDDWVLGEDAGSVPPVCPAFFRPGSWIGSDRDGNPNVTAKVSRRVAAKYFAHMVAKLAQECRSIGRNLTLESRYTAPSEELMNLWSHLVEMSETLTGRVADDLGFEPHRAVMLVMAARLEGTVARNADIMYLSPEELLADLRTVQDSLARAGAARAAYGPVQTLIWQVETFGFHMVEMEFRQHSLVHERALADIRAHGVLGKLDPMTREVLDTFRAIGAIQKRYGQKMARRYIVSFTKSARHMADVYELAELAFSHAQDVPELDVIPLFEQLEDLENCVTVLDGMLQLPAVQRRLAQTGRRMEVMLGYSDSSKDAGPVSATLALHSAQERIARWAEERGIDVVLMHGRGGAVGRGGGPANRAVLAQPKGSVNCRFKVTEQGEVIFARYGNRSLALRHIESVAAATLMNSAPSVERVNTEASVRFSDVAARLNEAAYERYLDLLHTDGFAPWFSTVTPLAEVGLLPIGSRPAKRGLGAQSLDDLRTIPWVFSWSQARINLAAWYGLGAACERVGDLELLQ
;
A
#
# COMPACT_ATOMS: atom_id res chain seq x y z
N CYS A 1 -14.77 33.35 14.30
CA CYS A 1 -14.60 33.87 12.92
C CYS A 1 -13.68 35.10 12.91
N ALA A 2 -14.02 36.26 13.53
CA ALA A 2 -13.22 37.49 13.38
C ALA A 2 -11.71 37.34 13.83
N LEU A 3 -11.43 36.58 14.89
CA LEU A 3 -10.06 36.32 15.35
C LEU A 3 -9.29 35.41 14.37
N PHE A 4 -9.95 34.36 13.89
CA PHE A 4 -9.40 33.48 12.85
C PHE A 4 -9.08 34.26 11.58
N ASP A 5 -10.02 35.10 11.09
CA ASP A 5 -9.83 35.92 9.90
C ASP A 5 -8.63 36.91 10.05
N ARG A 6 -8.46 37.49 11.24
CA ARG A 6 -7.33 38.37 11.54
C ARG A 6 -5.99 37.61 11.51
N LEU A 7 -5.89 36.47 12.21
CA LEU A 7 -4.69 35.62 12.22
C LEU A 7 -4.37 35.09 10.83
N PHE A 8 -5.37 34.58 10.11
CA PHE A 8 -5.19 34.05 8.77
C PHE A 8 -4.71 35.14 7.80
N ASN A 9 -5.33 36.32 7.80
CA ASN A 9 -4.87 37.44 6.97
C ASN A 9 -3.49 37.95 7.35
N SER A 10 -3.10 37.93 8.62
CA SER A 10 -1.74 38.28 9.05
C SER A 10 -0.72 37.26 8.57
N MET A 11 -1.05 35.97 8.63
CA MET A 11 -0.19 34.89 8.11
C MET A 11 -0.06 34.93 6.58
N ILE A 12 -1.13 35.23 5.84
CA ILE A 12 -1.06 35.41 4.38
C ILE A 12 -0.14 36.59 4.04
N ARG A 13 -0.35 37.76 4.66
CA ARG A 13 0.50 38.92 4.43
C ARG A 13 1.96 38.70 4.79
N ALA A 14 2.23 37.89 5.82
CA ALA A 14 3.60 37.49 6.17
C ALA A 14 4.25 36.65 5.06
N ASN A 15 3.48 35.92 4.27
CA ASN A 15 3.96 35.05 3.18
C ASN A 15 3.88 35.67 1.78
N GLU A 16 3.14 36.76 1.56
CA GLU A 16 2.98 37.39 0.24
C GLU A 16 4.29 38.00 -0.32
N GLY A 17 5.31 38.23 0.52
CA GLY A 17 6.60 38.74 0.12
C GLY A 17 7.59 37.71 -0.47
N ASN A 18 7.42 36.42 -0.17
CA ASN A 18 8.27 35.34 -0.69
C ASN A 18 7.73 33.97 -0.34
N PRO A 19 7.07 33.24 -1.25
CA PRO A 19 6.56 31.90 -0.97
C PRO A 19 7.75 30.93 -0.76
N GLY A 20 8.12 30.72 0.50
CA GLY A 20 9.17 29.77 0.91
C GLY A 20 10.35 30.36 1.65
N THR A 21 10.42 31.66 1.82
CA THR A 21 11.44 32.27 2.66
C THR A 21 10.80 33.36 3.54
N VAL A 22 10.43 33.02 4.77
CA VAL A 22 10.81 33.96 5.84
C VAL A 22 12.33 33.97 5.71
N ALA A 23 12.90 35.05 5.26
CA ALA A 23 14.28 35.10 4.81
C ALA A 23 15.16 34.52 5.91
N ALA A 24 15.89 33.45 5.61
CA ALA A 24 16.93 32.91 6.48
C ALA A 24 17.97 33.97 6.85
N ASP A 25 17.91 35.12 6.19
CA ASP A 25 18.79 36.26 6.33
C ASP A 25 18.14 37.48 7.03
N GLU A 26 16.85 37.43 7.42
CA GLU A 26 16.28 38.53 8.21
C GLU A 26 16.75 38.45 9.67
N PRO A 27 17.26 39.59 10.25
CA PRO A 27 17.65 39.60 11.64
C PRO A 27 16.46 39.30 12.55
N THR A 28 16.62 38.32 13.45
CA THR A 28 15.60 37.91 14.44
C THR A 28 16.07 38.27 15.84
N ASP A 29 15.13 38.43 16.78
CA ASP A 29 15.41 38.55 18.21
C ASP A 29 15.78 37.20 18.86
N ALA A 30 15.98 37.21 20.17
CA ALA A 30 16.33 36.01 20.96
C ALA A 30 15.23 34.90 20.95
N GLN A 31 14.02 35.23 20.55
CA GLN A 31 12.89 34.30 20.37
C GLN A 31 12.68 33.87 18.92
N GLY A 32 13.54 34.31 17.99
CA GLY A 32 13.43 34.00 16.56
C GLY A 32 12.35 34.81 15.83
N ILE A 33 11.91 35.93 16.41
CA ILE A 33 10.91 36.81 15.80
C ILE A 33 11.64 37.82 14.88
N PRO A 34 11.21 38.01 13.60
CA PRO A 34 11.83 38.94 12.68
C PRO A 34 11.81 40.35 13.20
N THR A 35 12.98 41.03 13.20
CA THR A 35 13.16 42.42 13.66
C THR A 35 13.15 43.41 12.52
N ALA A 36 13.20 42.97 11.25
CA ALA A 36 13.12 43.81 10.09
C ALA A 36 11.83 44.62 9.99
N ASP A 37 11.85 45.79 9.35
CA ASP A 37 10.68 46.63 9.13
C ASP A 37 10.03 46.38 7.75
N THR A 38 9.92 45.13 7.37
CA THR A 38 9.16 44.65 6.20
C THR A 38 7.69 44.43 6.54
N GLU A 39 6.80 44.49 5.54
CA GLU A 39 5.38 44.19 5.75
C GLU A 39 5.17 42.76 6.27
N GLY A 40 5.92 41.80 5.75
CA GLY A 40 5.90 40.42 6.21
C GLY A 40 6.32 40.27 7.67
N ALA A 41 7.42 40.92 8.07
CA ALA A 41 7.92 40.89 9.45
C ALA A 41 6.92 41.56 10.42
N ARG A 42 6.29 42.66 10.01
CA ARG A 42 5.20 43.30 10.82
C ARG A 42 4.00 42.42 10.98
N ALA A 43 3.53 41.79 9.89
CA ALA A 43 2.41 40.87 9.93
C ALA A 43 2.70 39.61 10.78
N PHE A 44 3.95 39.11 10.76
CA PHE A 44 4.39 38.01 11.60
C PHE A 44 4.34 38.40 13.10
N ARG A 45 4.89 39.58 13.47
CA ARG A 45 4.82 40.08 14.84
C ARG A 45 3.38 40.26 15.32
N GLU A 46 2.50 40.83 14.48
CA GLU A 46 1.06 40.94 14.79
C GLU A 46 0.43 39.57 15.06
N ALA A 47 0.77 38.54 14.27
CA ALA A 47 0.28 37.19 14.48
C ALA A 47 0.78 36.60 15.83
N VAL A 48 2.05 36.80 16.17
CA VAL A 48 2.63 36.34 17.44
C VAL A 48 1.94 37.04 18.62
N GLU A 49 1.78 38.35 18.58
CA GLU A 49 1.10 39.11 19.64
C GLU A 49 -0.35 38.65 19.83
N LEU A 50 -1.06 38.37 18.74
CA LEU A 50 -2.41 37.84 18.78
C LEU A 50 -2.48 36.46 19.42
N ILE A 51 -1.50 35.57 19.12
CA ILE A 51 -1.46 34.22 19.68
C ILE A 51 -1.10 34.27 21.16
N ASP A 52 -0.10 35.04 21.55
CA ASP A 52 0.33 35.16 22.94
C ASP A 52 -0.75 35.75 23.88
N ALA A 53 -1.63 36.58 23.32
CA ALA A 53 -2.75 37.15 24.06
C ALA A 53 -3.96 36.20 24.19
N LEU A 54 -3.95 35.01 23.54
CA LEU A 54 -5.08 34.09 23.56
C LEU A 54 -5.18 33.28 24.86
N PRO A 55 -6.35 33.32 25.52
CA PRO A 55 -6.68 32.30 26.53
C PRO A 55 -6.69 30.90 25.90
N VAL A 56 -6.33 29.86 26.66
CA VAL A 56 -6.20 28.47 26.19
C VAL A 56 -7.46 27.94 25.50
N ASP A 57 -8.63 28.25 26.02
CA ASP A 57 -9.92 27.87 25.43
C ASP A 57 -10.16 28.50 24.06
N GLN A 58 -9.78 29.78 23.89
CA GLN A 58 -9.85 30.47 22.59
C GLN A 58 -8.79 29.93 21.62
N ALA A 59 -7.58 29.66 22.09
CA ALA A 59 -6.53 29.05 21.29
C ALA A 59 -6.98 27.68 20.72
N GLN A 60 -7.69 26.87 21.50
CA GLN A 60 -8.25 25.61 21.02
C GLN A 60 -9.27 25.80 19.88
N VAL A 61 -10.11 26.83 19.97
CA VAL A 61 -11.09 27.14 18.91
C VAL A 61 -10.38 27.58 17.63
N VAL A 62 -9.34 28.40 17.73
CA VAL A 62 -8.53 28.86 16.59
C VAL A 62 -7.82 27.67 15.94
N VAL A 63 -7.15 26.80 16.69
CA VAL A 63 -6.50 25.59 16.17
C VAL A 63 -7.51 24.68 15.43
N ARG A 64 -8.71 24.52 15.98
CA ARG A 64 -9.78 23.74 15.33
C ARG A 64 -10.23 24.38 14.01
N ALA A 65 -10.33 25.70 13.97
CA ALA A 65 -10.69 26.42 12.74
C ALA A 65 -9.62 26.22 11.65
N PHE A 66 -8.33 26.35 12.00
CA PHE A 66 -7.23 26.06 11.06
C PHE A 66 -7.22 24.61 10.60
N THR A 67 -7.41 23.63 11.49
CA THR A 67 -7.49 22.22 11.13
C THR A 67 -8.60 21.97 10.11
N SER A 68 -9.79 22.52 10.34
CA SER A 68 -10.91 22.39 9.41
C SER A 68 -10.66 23.09 8.09
N PHE A 69 -10.04 24.27 8.11
CA PHE A 69 -9.64 25.01 6.91
C PHE A 69 -8.68 24.22 6.05
N PHE A 70 -7.61 23.63 6.64
CA PHE A 70 -6.66 22.84 5.89
C PHE A 70 -7.27 21.55 5.34
N HIS A 71 -8.21 20.92 6.04
CA HIS A 71 -8.94 19.79 5.45
C HIS A 71 -9.70 20.18 4.19
N LEU A 72 -10.37 21.35 4.20
CA LEU A 72 -11.12 21.84 3.04
C LEU A 72 -10.20 22.34 1.93
N ALA A 73 -9.08 23.00 2.26
CA ALA A 73 -8.08 23.42 1.29
C ALA A 73 -7.45 22.23 0.56
N ASN A 74 -7.04 21.19 1.30
CA ASN A 74 -6.52 19.96 0.72
C ASN A 74 -7.57 19.30 -0.19
N LEU A 75 -8.82 19.24 0.25
CA LEU A 75 -9.91 18.68 -0.54
C LEU A 75 -10.15 19.46 -1.84
N SER A 76 -10.09 20.80 -1.77
CA SER A 76 -10.20 21.65 -2.97
C SER A 76 -9.04 21.41 -3.93
N GLU A 77 -7.82 21.22 -3.44
CA GLU A 77 -6.66 20.88 -4.27
C GLU A 77 -6.81 19.50 -4.91
N GLU A 78 -7.26 18.50 -4.15
CA GLU A 78 -7.56 17.16 -4.67
C GLU A 78 -8.64 17.21 -5.75
N ASN A 79 -9.73 17.95 -5.52
CA ASN A 79 -10.79 18.14 -6.51
C ASN A 79 -10.29 18.84 -7.78
N TYR A 80 -9.47 19.88 -7.64
CA TYR A 80 -8.86 20.55 -8.78
C TYR A 80 -7.99 19.59 -9.61
N ARG A 81 -7.22 18.73 -8.96
CA ARG A 81 -6.44 17.68 -9.66
C ARG A 81 -7.34 16.70 -10.40
N VAL A 82 -8.43 16.26 -9.78
CA VAL A 82 -9.41 15.37 -10.41
C VAL A 82 -10.07 16.03 -11.62
N GLU A 83 -10.49 17.29 -11.50
CA GLU A 83 -11.07 18.03 -12.62
C GLU A 83 -10.06 18.23 -13.77
N THR A 84 -8.82 18.58 -13.46
CA THR A 84 -7.75 18.68 -14.46
C THR A 84 -7.54 17.35 -15.20
N LEU A 85 -7.54 16.22 -14.50
CA LEU A 85 -7.46 14.89 -15.12
C LEU A 85 -8.66 14.61 -16.02
N ARG A 86 -9.88 14.92 -15.57
CA ARG A 86 -11.11 14.77 -16.38
C ARG A 86 -11.12 15.68 -17.62
N GLU A 87 -10.60 16.88 -17.51
CA GLU A 87 -10.45 17.79 -18.66
C GLU A 87 -9.45 17.26 -19.67
N LEU A 88 -8.32 16.72 -19.21
CA LEU A 88 -7.35 16.05 -20.07
C LEU A 88 -8.01 14.87 -20.80
N GLU A 89 -8.79 14.04 -20.10
CA GLU A 89 -9.51 12.91 -20.70
C GLU A 89 -10.56 13.35 -21.74
N ARG A 90 -11.31 14.43 -21.47
CA ARG A 90 -12.32 14.96 -22.43
C ARG A 90 -11.71 15.53 -23.71
N ASN A 91 -10.52 16.10 -23.59
CA ASN A 91 -9.85 16.80 -24.70
C ASN A 91 -8.99 15.85 -25.56
N VAL A 92 -8.85 14.58 -25.17
CA VAL A 92 -8.12 13.56 -25.91
C VAL A 92 -9.05 12.93 -26.93
N SER A 93 -8.81 13.19 -28.23
CA SER A 93 -9.42 12.38 -29.31
C SER A 93 -8.74 11.00 -29.36
N MET A 94 -9.47 9.96 -29.73
CA MET A 94 -8.91 8.59 -29.84
C MET A 94 -7.67 8.54 -30.76
N GLU A 95 -7.50 9.48 -31.67
CA GLU A 95 -6.35 9.60 -32.59
C GLU A 95 -5.13 10.30 -31.95
N SER A 96 -5.34 11.15 -30.94
CA SER A 96 -4.26 11.89 -30.23
C SER A 96 -3.93 11.36 -28.85
N ALA A 97 -4.55 10.28 -28.44
CA ALA A 97 -4.49 9.72 -27.10
C ALA A 97 -3.14 9.12 -26.67
N VAL A 98 -2.22 8.98 -27.60
CA VAL A 98 -0.86 8.48 -27.32
C VAL A 98 -0.10 9.42 -26.40
N ASP A 99 -0.58 10.64 -26.18
CA ASP A 99 0.30 11.69 -25.66
C ASP A 99 0.20 11.97 -24.17
N THR A 100 -0.75 11.48 -23.34
CA THR A 100 -0.63 11.83 -21.91
C THR A 100 -1.68 11.27 -20.92
N SER A 101 -2.83 10.75 -21.35
CA SER A 101 -3.90 10.46 -20.39
C SER A 101 -3.89 9.05 -19.79
N ASN A 102 -3.37 8.03 -20.50
CA ASN A 102 -3.23 6.67 -19.99
C ASN A 102 -1.77 6.20 -20.08
N GLU A 103 -1.02 6.40 -19.00
CA GLU A 103 0.40 6.06 -18.93
C GLU A 103 0.66 4.56 -19.21
N LEU A 104 -0.26 3.66 -18.81
CA LEU A 104 -0.08 2.22 -19.01
C LEU A 104 -0.19 1.84 -20.50
N VAL A 105 -1.09 2.47 -21.26
CA VAL A 105 -1.20 2.28 -22.72
C VAL A 105 0.01 2.83 -23.43
N VAL A 106 0.50 4.01 -23.02
CA VAL A 106 1.74 4.58 -23.57
C VAL A 106 2.92 3.65 -23.34
N ALA A 107 3.05 3.09 -22.14
CA ALA A 107 4.09 2.12 -21.80
C ALA A 107 3.98 0.85 -22.67
N TYR A 108 2.77 0.36 -22.87
CA TYR A 108 2.49 -0.82 -23.72
C TYR A 108 2.83 -0.54 -25.20
N GLY A 109 2.41 0.61 -25.74
CA GLY A 109 2.73 1.03 -27.10
C GLY A 109 4.24 1.16 -27.35
N HIS A 110 4.96 1.77 -26.40
CA HIS A 110 6.42 1.89 -26.46
C HIS A 110 7.10 0.51 -26.49
N LEU A 111 6.64 -0.45 -25.69
CA LEU A 111 7.17 -1.82 -25.73
C LEU A 111 6.82 -2.53 -27.04
N LEU A 112 5.62 -2.34 -27.59
CA LEU A 112 5.27 -2.91 -28.89
C LEU A 112 6.26 -2.46 -29.99
N ASP A 113 6.63 -1.18 -29.98
CA ASP A 113 7.58 -0.61 -30.95
C ASP A 113 9.01 -1.11 -30.70
N GLU A 114 9.41 -1.32 -29.44
CA GLU A 114 10.80 -1.64 -29.07
C GLU A 114 11.10 -3.15 -29.12
N VAL A 115 10.17 -4.00 -28.64
CA VAL A 115 10.42 -5.46 -28.48
C VAL A 115 9.44 -6.35 -29.23
N GLY A 116 8.43 -5.76 -29.89
CA GLY A 116 7.42 -6.47 -30.67
C GLY A 116 6.29 -7.11 -29.84
N PRO A 117 5.23 -7.59 -30.50
CA PRO A 117 3.99 -7.99 -29.85
C PRO A 117 4.11 -9.20 -28.93
N GLU A 118 4.86 -10.22 -29.30
CA GLU A 118 5.00 -11.45 -28.52
C GLU A 118 5.69 -11.17 -27.17
N ARG A 119 6.79 -10.44 -27.21
CA ARG A 119 7.55 -10.09 -26.00
C ARG A 119 6.76 -9.10 -25.12
N THR A 120 6.06 -8.16 -25.72
CA THR A 120 5.20 -7.21 -24.98
C THR A 120 4.07 -7.96 -24.27
N ALA A 121 3.42 -8.92 -24.91
CA ALA A 121 2.39 -9.75 -24.30
C ALA A 121 2.94 -10.58 -23.12
N GLU A 122 4.16 -11.13 -23.26
CA GLU A 122 4.83 -11.83 -22.16
C GLU A 122 5.11 -10.91 -20.97
N LEU A 123 5.64 -9.70 -21.23
CA LEU A 123 5.93 -8.72 -20.18
C LEU A 123 4.64 -8.26 -19.48
N LEU A 124 3.58 -7.96 -20.26
CA LEU A 124 2.27 -7.61 -19.72
C LEU A 124 1.69 -8.73 -18.86
N GLY A 125 1.80 -9.98 -19.31
CA GLY A 125 1.34 -11.16 -18.55
C GLY A 125 2.08 -11.36 -17.22
N ARG A 126 3.28 -10.77 -17.07
CA ARG A 126 4.08 -10.79 -15.83
C ARG A 126 3.86 -9.58 -14.94
N LEU A 127 3.14 -8.57 -15.41
CA LEU A 127 2.91 -7.33 -14.67
C LEU A 127 2.26 -7.61 -13.31
N GLU A 128 2.90 -7.14 -12.23
CA GLU A 128 2.34 -7.14 -10.88
C GLU A 128 2.64 -5.81 -10.18
N PHE A 129 1.60 -5.14 -9.71
CA PHE A 129 1.70 -4.08 -8.72
C PHE A 129 1.17 -4.59 -7.38
N HIS A 130 2.05 -4.65 -6.37
CA HIS A 130 1.75 -5.23 -5.07
C HIS A 130 1.89 -4.19 -3.94
N PRO A 131 0.88 -3.33 -3.73
CA PRO A 131 0.85 -2.43 -2.59
C PRO A 131 0.57 -3.22 -1.31
N VAL A 132 1.42 -3.05 -0.29
CA VAL A 132 1.27 -3.67 1.02
C VAL A 132 0.82 -2.62 2.01
N PHE A 133 -0.45 -2.67 2.40
CA PHE A 133 -1.07 -1.71 3.30
C PHE A 133 -0.60 -1.90 4.74
N THR A 134 -0.11 -0.82 5.33
CA THR A 134 0.33 -0.82 6.73
C THR A 134 -0.52 0.16 7.55
N ALA A 135 -0.74 -0.15 8.82
CA ALA A 135 -1.47 0.75 9.71
C ALA A 135 -0.60 1.92 10.20
N HIS A 136 0.73 1.79 10.13
CA HIS A 136 1.64 2.72 10.80
C HIS A 136 2.43 3.58 9.83
N PRO A 137 2.52 4.88 10.10
CA PRO A 137 1.68 5.67 11.00
C PRO A 137 0.31 5.90 10.36
N THR A 138 -0.78 5.69 11.12
CA THR A 138 -2.10 6.12 10.65
C THR A 138 -2.21 7.63 10.80
N GLU A 139 -3.10 8.25 10.04
CA GLU A 139 -3.53 9.60 10.36
C GLU A 139 -4.22 9.59 11.75
N ALA A 140 -3.92 10.57 12.59
CA ALA A 140 -4.58 10.74 13.88
C ALA A 140 -6.06 11.18 13.72
N ARG A 141 -6.54 11.26 12.48
CA ARG A 141 -7.88 11.71 12.10
C ARG A 141 -8.94 10.66 12.47
N ARG A 142 -10.06 11.13 12.99
CA ARG A 142 -11.18 10.24 13.27
C ARG A 142 -11.89 9.79 11.99
N LYS A 143 -12.36 8.54 11.94
CA LYS A 143 -13.20 8.02 10.85
C LYS A 143 -14.43 8.90 10.59
N ALA A 144 -15.02 9.53 11.63
CA ALA A 144 -16.11 10.48 11.50
C ALA A 144 -15.71 11.72 10.68
N VAL A 145 -14.47 12.20 10.79
CA VAL A 145 -13.93 13.31 10.00
C VAL A 145 -13.71 12.88 8.56
N GLU A 146 -13.10 11.71 8.34
CA GLU A 146 -12.92 11.14 6.98
C GLU A 146 -14.24 10.95 6.26
N GLY A 147 -15.27 10.43 6.94
CA GLY A 147 -16.60 10.27 6.36
C GLY A 147 -17.22 11.59 5.92
N LYS A 148 -17.00 12.68 6.70
CA LYS A 148 -17.47 14.03 6.32
C LYS A 148 -16.71 14.58 5.12
N ILE A 149 -15.38 14.45 5.11
CA ILE A 149 -14.54 14.88 3.97
C ILE A 149 -14.96 14.13 2.70
N ARG A 150 -15.21 12.82 2.76
CA ARG A 150 -15.71 12.06 1.59
C ARG A 150 -17.06 12.54 1.10
N ARG A 151 -18.01 12.87 2.00
CA ARG A 151 -19.31 13.41 1.59
C ARG A 151 -19.19 14.79 0.96
N ILE A 152 -18.33 15.65 1.50
CA ILE A 152 -18.05 16.97 0.90
C ILE A 152 -17.41 16.78 -0.48
N ALA A 153 -16.45 15.82 -0.61
CA ALA A 153 -15.85 15.48 -1.90
C ALA A 153 -16.89 15.06 -2.95
N ALA A 154 -17.80 14.17 -2.57
CA ALA A 154 -18.87 13.72 -3.47
C ALA A 154 -19.78 14.89 -3.90
N LEU A 155 -20.15 15.78 -2.97
CA LEU A 155 -20.93 16.96 -3.28
C LEU A 155 -20.17 17.93 -4.20
N LEU A 156 -18.86 18.10 -4.01
CA LEU A 156 -18.02 18.90 -4.91
C LEU A 156 -17.91 18.27 -6.31
N ASP A 157 -17.81 16.96 -6.40
CA ASP A 157 -17.76 16.23 -7.66
C ASP A 157 -19.06 16.40 -8.49
N GLU A 158 -20.21 16.47 -7.83
CA GLU A 158 -21.51 16.68 -8.48
C GLU A 158 -21.77 18.14 -8.85
N HIS A 159 -21.26 19.07 -8.05
CA HIS A 159 -21.57 20.51 -8.11
C HIS A 159 -21.48 21.13 -9.53
N PRO A 160 -20.44 20.86 -10.36
CA PRO A 160 -20.31 21.45 -11.70
C PRO A 160 -21.41 21.03 -12.69
N TYR A 161 -22.11 19.93 -12.40
CA TYR A 161 -23.13 19.35 -13.30
C TYR A 161 -24.57 19.70 -12.88
N LEU A 162 -24.74 20.41 -11.76
CA LEU A 162 -26.02 20.72 -11.19
C LEU A 162 -26.48 22.14 -11.59
N GLY A 163 -27.81 22.36 -11.57
CA GLY A 163 -28.43 23.66 -11.81
C GLY A 163 -29.74 23.82 -11.07
N GLY A 164 -30.22 25.08 -10.92
CA GLY A 164 -31.51 25.40 -10.31
C GLY A 164 -31.61 24.90 -8.86
N SER A 165 -32.75 24.26 -8.52
CA SER A 165 -33.01 23.78 -7.15
C SER A 165 -32.04 22.66 -6.70
N ALA A 166 -31.53 21.83 -7.64
CA ALA A 166 -30.57 20.77 -7.31
C ALA A 166 -29.22 21.35 -6.87
N LEU A 167 -28.75 22.42 -7.50
CA LEU A 167 -27.56 23.15 -7.10
C LEU A 167 -27.70 23.74 -5.70
N LEU A 168 -28.81 24.43 -5.42
CA LEU A 168 -29.09 25.00 -4.11
C LEU A 168 -29.18 23.94 -3.01
N GLU A 169 -29.68 22.75 -3.31
CA GLU A 169 -29.76 21.65 -2.36
C GLU A 169 -28.35 21.06 -2.10
N ASN A 170 -27.55 20.90 -3.14
CA ASN A 170 -26.15 20.45 -3.02
C ASN A 170 -25.32 21.41 -2.15
N GLU A 171 -25.42 22.73 -2.39
CA GLU A 171 -24.74 23.75 -1.59
C GLU A 171 -25.21 23.71 -0.11
N ARG A 172 -26.49 23.49 0.13
CA ARG A 172 -27.05 23.38 1.49
C ARG A 172 -26.49 22.15 2.22
N HIS A 173 -26.42 21.00 1.54
CA HIS A 173 -25.83 19.78 2.09
C HIS A 173 -24.33 19.97 2.34
N MET A 174 -23.60 20.64 1.45
CA MET A 174 -22.19 20.94 1.62
C MET A 174 -21.95 21.80 2.87
N LEU A 175 -22.70 22.88 3.04
CA LEU A 175 -22.62 23.74 4.23
C LEU A 175 -22.98 22.98 5.52
N GLN A 176 -23.96 22.08 5.47
CA GLN A 176 -24.33 21.22 6.61
C GLN A 176 -23.18 20.28 7.00
N GLU A 177 -22.51 19.65 6.05
CA GLU A 177 -21.37 18.77 6.33
C GLU A 177 -20.16 19.55 6.83
N ILE A 178 -19.90 20.76 6.31
CA ILE A 178 -18.85 21.66 6.81
C ILE A 178 -19.12 22.10 8.26
N ASP A 179 -20.35 22.52 8.58
CA ASP A 179 -20.72 22.88 9.97
C ASP A 179 -20.52 21.67 10.90
N ALA A 180 -20.95 20.51 10.48
CA ALA A 180 -20.77 19.28 11.22
C ALA A 180 -19.28 18.87 11.35
N LEU A 181 -18.43 19.13 10.33
CA LEU A 181 -16.99 18.91 10.38
C LEU A 181 -16.33 19.78 11.45
N VAL A 182 -16.61 21.06 11.47
CA VAL A 182 -16.07 22.01 12.46
C VAL A 182 -16.44 21.62 13.88
N ARG A 183 -17.63 21.04 14.10
CA ARG A 183 -18.10 20.58 15.41
C ARG A 183 -17.62 19.19 15.80
N THR A 184 -17.08 18.42 14.87
CA THR A 184 -16.56 17.07 15.12
C THR A 184 -15.17 17.14 15.75
N SER A 185 -14.88 16.34 16.79
CA SER A 185 -13.53 16.21 17.33
C SER A 185 -12.58 15.74 16.22
N PRO A 186 -11.46 16.45 15.96
CA PRO A 186 -10.60 16.17 14.82
C PRO A 186 -9.76 14.88 14.98
N THR A 187 -9.43 14.53 16.23
CA THR A 187 -8.51 13.41 16.54
C THR A 187 -9.18 12.30 17.32
N GLU A 188 -8.68 11.08 17.17
CA GLU A 188 -9.05 9.97 18.03
C GLU A 188 -8.58 10.21 19.47
N LEU A 189 -9.38 9.75 20.45
CA LEU A 189 -9.04 9.88 21.88
C LEU A 189 -8.25 8.68 22.39
N LYS A 190 -8.29 7.57 21.67
CA LYS A 190 -7.64 6.32 22.06
C LYS A 190 -6.83 5.79 20.89
N LYS A 191 -5.74 5.10 21.20
CA LYS A 191 -4.98 4.36 20.18
C LYS A 191 -5.87 3.27 19.58
N PRO A 192 -5.90 3.14 18.24
CA PRO A 192 -6.68 2.08 17.61
C PRO A 192 -6.11 0.70 17.94
N THR A 193 -6.99 -0.27 18.00
CA THR A 193 -6.61 -1.69 18.08
C THR A 193 -6.30 -2.22 16.67
N PRO A 194 -5.53 -3.33 16.53
CA PRO A 194 -5.30 -3.92 15.22
C PRO A 194 -6.58 -4.32 14.45
N LEU A 195 -7.69 -4.56 15.16
CA LEU A 195 -8.98 -4.86 14.53
C LEU A 195 -9.65 -3.62 13.96
N GLU A 196 -9.53 -2.48 14.62
CA GLU A 196 -10.01 -1.19 14.12
C GLU A 196 -9.15 -0.70 12.95
N GLU A 197 -7.84 -0.98 12.96
CA GLU A 197 -6.97 -0.75 11.81
C GLU A 197 -7.42 -1.59 10.60
N ALA A 198 -7.83 -2.84 10.81
CA ALA A 198 -8.39 -3.69 9.75
C ALA A 198 -9.69 -3.12 9.17
N ASP A 199 -10.56 -2.49 9.99
CA ASP A 199 -11.74 -1.80 9.50
C ASP A 199 -11.42 -0.64 8.57
N THR A 200 -10.32 0.07 8.80
CA THR A 200 -9.89 1.16 7.93
C THR A 200 -9.53 0.66 6.53
N ILE A 201 -8.85 -0.50 6.44
CA ILE A 201 -8.54 -1.09 5.13
C ILE A 201 -9.81 -1.57 4.43
N ILE A 202 -10.73 -2.22 5.15
CA ILE A 202 -12.02 -2.63 4.59
C ILE A 202 -12.76 -1.42 4.01
N ASP A 203 -12.78 -0.29 4.74
CA ASP A 203 -13.42 0.94 4.26
C ASP A 203 -12.81 1.47 2.95
N ILE A 204 -11.49 1.37 2.77
CA ILE A 204 -10.80 1.74 1.51
C ILE A 204 -11.16 0.78 0.38
N PHE A 205 -11.25 -0.52 0.67
CA PHE A 205 -11.69 -1.51 -0.32
C PHE A 205 -13.11 -1.24 -0.79
N ASP A 206 -14.05 -1.05 0.14
CA ASP A 206 -15.46 -0.84 -0.19
C ASP A 206 -15.72 0.46 -0.95
N ASN A 207 -15.08 1.53 -0.54
CA ASN A 207 -15.34 2.85 -1.12
C ASN A 207 -14.57 3.08 -2.42
N THR A 208 -13.45 2.38 -2.63
CA THR A 208 -12.54 2.68 -3.73
C THR A 208 -12.07 1.44 -4.48
N LEU A 209 -11.23 0.57 -3.86
CA LEU A 209 -10.43 -0.39 -4.61
C LEU A 209 -11.24 -1.47 -5.31
N PHE A 210 -12.31 -1.95 -4.70
CA PHE A 210 -13.11 -3.06 -5.23
C PHE A 210 -13.69 -2.73 -6.61
N ASP A 211 -14.13 -1.48 -6.80
CA ASP A 211 -14.70 -1.01 -8.07
C ASP A 211 -13.63 -0.42 -9.01
N THR A 212 -12.63 0.30 -8.43
CA THR A 212 -11.66 1.06 -9.23
C THR A 212 -10.63 0.17 -9.91
N VAL A 213 -10.18 -0.92 -9.25
CA VAL A 213 -9.13 -1.78 -9.82
C VAL A 213 -9.59 -2.44 -11.14
N PRO A 214 -10.79 -3.05 -11.24
CA PRO A 214 -11.29 -3.55 -12.53
C PRO A 214 -11.49 -2.43 -13.58
N GLN A 215 -11.77 -1.19 -13.16
CA GLN A 215 -11.86 -0.06 -14.09
C GLN A 215 -10.51 0.27 -14.72
N VAL A 216 -9.39 0.15 -13.97
CA VAL A 216 -8.05 0.31 -14.55
C VAL A 216 -7.81 -0.72 -15.66
N TYR A 217 -8.18 -1.99 -15.44
CA TYR A 217 -8.04 -3.04 -16.46
C TYR A 217 -8.93 -2.76 -17.68
N ARG A 218 -10.17 -2.33 -17.44
CA ARG A 218 -11.11 -1.98 -18.51
C ARG A 218 -10.61 -0.80 -19.33
N ARG A 219 -10.10 0.26 -18.69
CA ARG A 219 -9.55 1.42 -19.40
C ARG A 219 -8.37 1.07 -20.30
N PHE A 220 -7.54 0.12 -19.88
CA PHE A 220 -6.47 -0.40 -20.73
C PHE A 220 -7.07 -1.09 -21.97
N ASP A 221 -8.05 -1.98 -21.78
CA ASP A 221 -8.72 -2.68 -22.88
C ASP A 221 -9.46 -1.70 -23.82
N ASP A 222 -10.11 -0.66 -23.30
CA ASP A 222 -10.79 0.38 -24.09
C ASP A 222 -9.84 1.04 -25.11
N TRP A 223 -8.58 1.23 -24.73
CA TRP A 223 -7.55 1.78 -25.61
C TRP A 223 -6.96 0.75 -26.58
N VAL A 224 -6.73 -0.48 -26.12
CA VAL A 224 -6.08 -1.51 -26.94
C VAL A 224 -7.06 -2.15 -27.93
N LEU A 225 -8.31 -2.34 -27.52
CA LEU A 225 -9.35 -3.03 -28.30
C LEU A 225 -10.34 -2.06 -28.97
N GLY A 226 -10.37 -0.78 -28.58
CA GLY A 226 -11.28 0.21 -29.12
C GLY A 226 -12.75 -0.16 -28.90
N GLU A 227 -13.55 -0.12 -29.98
CA GLU A 227 -14.99 -0.43 -29.95
C GLU A 227 -15.32 -1.87 -29.54
N ASP A 228 -14.36 -2.78 -29.65
CA ASP A 228 -14.52 -4.19 -29.27
C ASP A 228 -14.37 -4.43 -27.78
N ALA A 229 -13.85 -3.47 -27.02
CA ALA A 229 -13.71 -3.58 -25.58
C ALA A 229 -15.05 -3.90 -24.90
N GLY A 230 -15.04 -4.86 -23.99
CA GLY A 230 -16.26 -5.35 -23.32
C GLY A 230 -17.16 -6.23 -24.18
N SER A 231 -16.75 -6.56 -25.42
CA SER A 231 -17.45 -7.51 -26.30
C SER A 231 -16.58 -8.66 -26.81
N VAL A 232 -15.27 -8.60 -26.53
CA VAL A 232 -14.30 -9.66 -26.77
C VAL A 232 -13.52 -9.98 -25.50
N PRO A 233 -12.77 -11.10 -25.46
CA PRO A 233 -11.88 -11.41 -24.34
C PRO A 233 -10.91 -10.27 -24.05
N PRO A 234 -10.66 -9.95 -22.75
CA PRO A 234 -9.78 -8.87 -22.35
C PRO A 234 -8.31 -9.17 -22.68
N VAL A 235 -7.53 -8.12 -22.92
CA VAL A 235 -6.07 -8.17 -23.05
C VAL A 235 -5.39 -7.92 -21.71
N CYS A 236 -5.97 -7.02 -20.89
CA CYS A 236 -5.40 -6.67 -19.61
C CYS A 236 -5.52 -7.80 -18.59
N PRO A 237 -4.39 -8.31 -18.04
CA PRO A 237 -4.45 -9.26 -16.93
C PRO A 237 -4.82 -8.56 -15.63
N ALA A 238 -5.31 -9.32 -14.65
CA ALA A 238 -5.42 -8.85 -13.29
C ALA A 238 -4.02 -8.74 -12.68
N PHE A 239 -3.45 -7.55 -12.63
CA PHE A 239 -2.07 -7.31 -12.19
C PHE A 239 -1.94 -6.74 -10.77
N PHE A 240 -3.01 -6.23 -10.18
CA PHE A 240 -3.01 -5.67 -8.83
C PHE A 240 -3.07 -6.78 -7.78
N ARG A 241 -2.15 -6.76 -6.80
CA ARG A 241 -2.04 -7.77 -5.74
C ARG A 241 -1.94 -7.10 -4.38
N PRO A 242 -3.04 -6.87 -3.66
CA PRO A 242 -2.97 -6.19 -2.38
C PRO A 242 -2.41 -7.08 -1.27
N GLY A 243 -1.47 -6.53 -0.51
CA GLY A 243 -0.94 -7.12 0.71
C GLY A 243 -1.30 -6.29 1.94
N SER A 244 -1.10 -6.85 3.14
CA SER A 244 -1.30 -6.10 4.39
C SER A 244 -0.42 -6.61 5.53
N TRP A 245 0.07 -5.67 6.33
CA TRP A 245 0.75 -5.94 7.61
C TRP A 245 -0.18 -5.85 8.82
N ILE A 246 -1.41 -5.40 8.61
CA ILE A 246 -2.37 -5.18 9.70
C ILE A 246 -2.77 -6.53 10.31
N GLY A 247 -2.57 -6.65 11.62
CA GLY A 247 -2.83 -7.87 12.35
C GLY A 247 -1.80 -9.00 12.13
N SER A 248 -0.69 -8.74 11.42
CA SER A 248 0.37 -9.71 11.12
C SER A 248 1.79 -9.20 11.40
N ASP A 249 2.01 -7.88 11.44
CA ASP A 249 3.30 -7.29 11.83
C ASP A 249 3.48 -7.32 13.35
N ARG A 250 4.36 -8.19 13.81
CA ARG A 250 4.62 -8.46 15.24
C ARG A 250 5.91 -7.80 15.73
N ASP A 251 6.74 -7.27 14.85
CA ASP A 251 8.02 -6.69 15.23
C ASP A 251 7.83 -5.53 16.21
N GLY A 252 8.09 -5.84 17.50
CA GLY A 252 7.93 -4.92 18.60
C GLY A 252 6.49 -4.40 18.81
N ASN A 253 5.46 -5.12 18.35
CA ASN A 253 4.05 -4.80 18.61
C ASN A 253 3.36 -5.90 19.44
N PRO A 254 3.28 -5.74 20.78
CA PRO A 254 2.68 -6.73 21.66
C PRO A 254 1.15 -6.86 21.46
N ASN A 255 0.51 -5.91 20.77
CA ASN A 255 -0.93 -5.94 20.53
C ASN A 255 -1.29 -6.87 19.36
N VAL A 256 -0.32 -7.29 18.52
CA VAL A 256 -0.51 -8.25 17.44
C VAL A 256 -0.15 -9.64 17.95
N THR A 257 -1.16 -10.41 18.32
CA THR A 257 -1.04 -11.79 18.83
C THR A 257 -1.58 -12.80 17.82
N ALA A 258 -1.26 -14.08 18.00
CA ALA A 258 -1.82 -15.19 17.20
C ALA A 258 -3.36 -15.16 17.15
N LYS A 259 -3.99 -14.80 18.27
CA LYS A 259 -5.45 -14.62 18.35
C LYS A 259 -5.94 -13.45 17.49
N VAL A 260 -5.23 -12.33 17.52
CA VAL A 260 -5.56 -11.13 16.71
C VAL A 260 -5.41 -11.45 15.23
N SER A 261 -4.30 -12.09 14.82
CA SER A 261 -4.08 -12.47 13.42
C SER A 261 -5.21 -13.36 12.86
N ARG A 262 -5.66 -14.36 13.63
CA ARG A 262 -6.82 -15.20 13.23
C ARG A 262 -8.10 -14.39 13.08
N ARG A 263 -8.34 -13.41 13.96
CA ARG A 263 -9.54 -12.56 13.92
C ARG A 263 -9.53 -11.62 12.73
N VAL A 264 -8.38 -11.01 12.42
CA VAL A 264 -8.21 -10.13 11.25
C VAL A 264 -8.41 -10.94 9.97
N ALA A 265 -7.76 -12.12 9.84
CA ALA A 265 -7.94 -13.02 8.71
C ALA A 265 -9.42 -13.41 8.50
N ALA A 266 -10.10 -13.79 9.58
CA ALA A 266 -11.52 -14.14 9.53
C ALA A 266 -12.39 -12.96 9.07
N LYS A 267 -12.05 -11.75 9.48
CA LYS A 267 -12.76 -10.52 9.14
C LYS A 267 -12.61 -10.18 7.65
N TYR A 268 -11.38 -10.20 7.13
CA TYR A 268 -11.11 -9.96 5.71
C TYR A 268 -11.81 -10.99 4.82
N PHE A 269 -11.69 -12.27 5.17
CA PHE A 269 -12.34 -13.35 4.42
C PHE A 269 -13.87 -13.20 4.39
N ALA A 270 -14.49 -13.04 5.55
CA ALA A 270 -15.95 -12.94 5.63
C ALA A 270 -16.48 -11.72 4.86
N HIS A 271 -15.77 -10.60 4.96
CA HIS A 271 -16.13 -9.38 4.26
C HIS A 271 -16.04 -9.54 2.74
N MET A 272 -14.90 -10.05 2.24
CA MET A 272 -14.66 -10.20 0.80
C MET A 272 -15.64 -11.19 0.17
N VAL A 273 -15.85 -12.36 0.79
CA VAL A 273 -16.78 -13.35 0.24
C VAL A 273 -18.22 -12.84 0.24
N ALA A 274 -18.64 -12.10 1.27
CA ALA A 274 -19.96 -11.45 1.29
C ALA A 274 -20.11 -10.40 0.17
N LYS A 275 -19.07 -9.63 -0.10
CA LYS A 275 -19.05 -8.66 -1.20
C LYS A 275 -19.16 -9.33 -2.56
N LEU A 276 -18.39 -10.40 -2.79
CA LEU A 276 -18.49 -11.20 -4.02
C LEU A 276 -19.88 -11.84 -4.18
N ALA A 277 -20.50 -12.30 -3.10
CA ALA A 277 -21.88 -12.81 -3.12
C ALA A 277 -22.89 -11.73 -3.54
N GLN A 278 -22.69 -10.50 -3.06
CA GLN A 278 -23.52 -9.36 -3.45
C GLN A 278 -23.39 -9.05 -4.94
N GLU A 279 -22.17 -9.06 -5.49
CA GLU A 279 -21.92 -8.83 -6.92
C GLU A 279 -22.49 -9.95 -7.80
N CYS A 280 -22.27 -11.23 -7.45
CA CYS A 280 -22.91 -12.36 -8.13
C CYS A 280 -24.43 -12.20 -8.18
N ARG A 281 -25.04 -11.81 -7.06
CA ARG A 281 -26.48 -11.59 -6.98
C ARG A 281 -26.93 -10.40 -7.82
N SER A 282 -26.16 -9.31 -7.83
CA SER A 282 -26.45 -8.13 -8.64
C SER A 282 -26.43 -8.47 -10.13
N ILE A 283 -25.38 -9.15 -10.59
CA ILE A 283 -25.25 -9.60 -11.98
C ILE A 283 -26.39 -10.57 -12.31
N GLY A 284 -26.64 -11.59 -11.47
CA GLY A 284 -27.70 -12.56 -11.65
C GLY A 284 -29.08 -11.90 -11.80
N ARG A 285 -29.41 -10.89 -11.00
CA ARG A 285 -30.67 -10.17 -11.10
C ARG A 285 -30.84 -9.42 -12.43
N ASN A 286 -29.75 -9.02 -13.06
CA ASN A 286 -29.75 -8.29 -14.32
C ASN A 286 -29.67 -9.19 -15.56
N LEU A 287 -29.30 -10.48 -15.40
CA LEU A 287 -29.23 -11.46 -16.50
C LEU A 287 -30.62 -12.06 -16.83
N THR A 288 -31.60 -11.21 -17.08
CA THR A 288 -32.95 -11.61 -17.49
C THR A 288 -33.01 -12.00 -18.97
N LEU A 289 -32.15 -12.96 -19.35
CA LEU A 289 -31.94 -13.39 -20.72
C LEU A 289 -32.71 -14.68 -20.97
N GLU A 290 -33.75 -14.61 -21.81
CA GLU A 290 -34.59 -15.76 -22.16
C GLU A 290 -33.80 -16.79 -22.98
N SER A 291 -33.85 -18.07 -22.60
CA SER A 291 -33.08 -19.14 -23.24
C SER A 291 -33.41 -19.38 -24.73
N ARG A 292 -34.56 -18.90 -25.22
CA ARG A 292 -34.91 -18.94 -26.67
C ARG A 292 -34.03 -18.02 -27.50
N TYR A 293 -33.53 -16.92 -26.91
CA TYR A 293 -32.68 -15.95 -27.59
C TYR A 293 -31.21 -16.05 -27.15
N THR A 294 -30.98 -16.58 -25.97
CA THR A 294 -29.64 -16.76 -25.39
C THR A 294 -29.56 -18.21 -24.89
N ALA A 295 -29.39 -19.14 -25.84
CA ALA A 295 -29.37 -20.56 -25.53
C ALA A 295 -28.17 -20.91 -24.61
N PRO A 296 -28.39 -21.62 -23.48
CA PRO A 296 -27.30 -22.06 -22.63
C PRO A 296 -26.44 -23.10 -23.35
N SER A 297 -25.14 -23.07 -23.08
CA SER A 297 -24.21 -24.12 -23.54
C SER A 297 -24.43 -25.44 -22.78
N GLU A 298 -23.93 -26.54 -23.35
CA GLU A 298 -23.96 -27.84 -22.69
C GLU A 298 -23.20 -27.81 -21.35
N GLU A 299 -22.07 -27.12 -21.30
CA GLU A 299 -21.23 -26.96 -20.10
C GLU A 299 -21.99 -26.20 -18.97
N LEU A 300 -22.76 -25.16 -19.34
CA LEU A 300 -23.61 -24.45 -18.37
C LEU A 300 -24.72 -25.35 -17.84
N MET A 301 -25.34 -26.16 -18.70
CA MET A 301 -26.38 -27.09 -18.25
C MET A 301 -25.82 -28.24 -17.40
N ASN A 302 -24.61 -28.69 -17.69
CA ASN A 302 -23.90 -29.65 -16.84
C ASN A 302 -23.58 -29.03 -15.47
N LEU A 303 -23.12 -27.78 -15.42
CA LEU A 303 -22.94 -27.04 -14.17
C LEU A 303 -24.26 -26.93 -13.40
N TRP A 304 -25.36 -26.56 -14.06
CA TRP A 304 -26.67 -26.51 -13.43
C TRP A 304 -27.08 -27.85 -12.85
N SER A 305 -26.91 -28.95 -13.59
CA SER A 305 -27.22 -30.31 -13.12
C SER A 305 -26.41 -30.68 -11.87
N HIS A 306 -25.12 -30.33 -11.87
CA HIS A 306 -24.24 -30.52 -10.71
C HIS A 306 -24.70 -29.70 -9.49
N LEU A 307 -25.14 -28.45 -9.69
CA LEU A 307 -25.67 -27.62 -8.62
C LEU A 307 -26.99 -28.16 -8.05
N VAL A 308 -27.83 -28.78 -8.88
CA VAL A 308 -29.07 -29.48 -8.44
C VAL A 308 -28.70 -30.68 -7.58
N GLU A 309 -27.76 -31.51 -8.03
CA GLU A 309 -27.29 -32.66 -7.24
C GLU A 309 -26.69 -32.25 -5.88
N MET A 310 -25.99 -31.11 -5.87
CA MET A 310 -25.38 -30.55 -4.65
C MET A 310 -26.43 -30.10 -3.62
N SER A 311 -27.53 -29.47 -4.07
CA SER A 311 -28.58 -28.99 -3.18
C SER A 311 -29.90 -28.73 -3.93
N GLU A 312 -30.77 -29.71 -4.00
CA GLU A 312 -32.12 -29.57 -4.58
C GLU A 312 -32.94 -28.46 -3.88
N THR A 313 -32.79 -28.30 -2.57
CA THR A 313 -33.49 -27.23 -1.83
C THR A 313 -33.05 -25.83 -2.24
N LEU A 314 -31.74 -25.63 -2.51
CA LEU A 314 -31.21 -24.34 -2.93
C LEU A 314 -31.61 -24.02 -4.37
N THR A 315 -31.44 -24.98 -5.28
CA THR A 315 -31.77 -24.81 -6.69
C THR A 315 -33.27 -24.73 -6.93
N GLY A 316 -34.10 -25.49 -6.20
CA GLY A 316 -35.56 -25.43 -6.27
C GLY A 316 -36.10 -24.02 -5.97
N ARG A 317 -35.61 -23.37 -4.92
CA ARG A 317 -36.00 -21.99 -4.59
C ARG A 317 -35.68 -21.00 -5.71
N VAL A 318 -34.58 -21.23 -6.42
CA VAL A 318 -34.16 -20.35 -7.54
C VAL A 318 -34.95 -20.71 -8.80
N ALA A 319 -35.18 -22.00 -9.08
CA ALA A 319 -35.85 -22.47 -10.30
C ALA A 319 -37.34 -22.10 -10.34
N ASP A 320 -38.01 -22.12 -9.20
CA ASP A 320 -39.44 -21.79 -9.13
C ASP A 320 -39.75 -20.34 -9.55
N ASP A 321 -38.77 -19.44 -9.34
CA ASP A 321 -38.94 -17.99 -9.63
C ASP A 321 -38.50 -17.59 -11.07
N LEU A 322 -37.76 -18.44 -11.81
CA LEU A 322 -36.96 -17.98 -12.95
C LEU A 322 -37.30 -18.59 -14.33
N GLY A 323 -38.15 -19.59 -14.38
CA GLY A 323 -38.59 -20.19 -15.66
C GLY A 323 -37.45 -20.56 -16.61
N PHE A 324 -37.31 -19.87 -17.74
CA PHE A 324 -36.35 -20.17 -18.82
C PHE A 324 -35.08 -19.31 -18.83
N GLU A 325 -34.54 -18.91 -17.65
CA GLU A 325 -33.35 -18.02 -17.50
C GLU A 325 -32.15 -18.74 -16.84
N PRO A 326 -31.52 -19.74 -17.49
CA PRO A 326 -30.52 -20.60 -16.85
C PRO A 326 -29.24 -19.86 -16.43
N HIS A 327 -28.75 -18.88 -17.19
CA HIS A 327 -27.59 -18.07 -16.79
C HIS A 327 -27.83 -17.29 -15.51
N ARG A 328 -29.03 -16.72 -15.34
CA ARG A 328 -29.48 -16.05 -14.13
C ARG A 328 -29.55 -17.00 -12.95
N ALA A 329 -30.15 -18.18 -13.18
CA ALA A 329 -30.30 -19.22 -12.16
C ALA A 329 -28.95 -19.66 -11.59
N VAL A 330 -27.99 -19.95 -12.46
CA VAL A 330 -26.62 -20.33 -12.05
C VAL A 330 -25.97 -19.23 -11.23
N MET A 331 -26.00 -17.97 -11.69
CA MET A 331 -25.41 -16.84 -10.94
C MET A 331 -26.04 -16.64 -9.55
N LEU A 332 -27.34 -16.80 -9.42
CA LEU A 332 -28.01 -16.66 -8.12
C LEU A 332 -27.66 -17.83 -7.18
N VAL A 333 -27.51 -19.05 -7.69
CA VAL A 333 -27.01 -20.18 -6.90
C VAL A 333 -25.56 -19.97 -6.49
N MET A 334 -24.69 -19.44 -7.37
CA MET A 334 -23.32 -19.09 -7.02
C MET A 334 -23.26 -18.06 -5.89
N ALA A 335 -24.15 -17.05 -5.92
CA ALA A 335 -24.26 -16.07 -4.82
C ALA A 335 -24.63 -16.77 -3.50
N ALA A 336 -25.58 -17.70 -3.51
CA ALA A 336 -25.98 -18.44 -2.32
C ALA A 336 -24.87 -19.42 -1.84
N ARG A 337 -24.08 -20.01 -2.75
CA ARG A 337 -22.89 -20.79 -2.40
C ARG A 337 -21.84 -19.94 -1.68
N LEU A 338 -21.60 -18.70 -2.14
CA LEU A 338 -20.71 -17.75 -1.48
C LEU A 338 -21.21 -17.39 -0.08
N GLU A 339 -22.52 -17.19 0.10
CA GLU A 339 -23.10 -17.01 1.45
C GLU A 339 -22.92 -18.27 2.32
N GLY A 340 -23.09 -19.45 1.73
CA GLY A 340 -22.75 -20.73 2.36
C GLY A 340 -21.28 -20.83 2.75
N THR A 341 -20.38 -20.25 1.97
CA THR A 341 -18.94 -20.18 2.24
C THR A 341 -18.65 -19.32 3.48
N VAL A 342 -19.31 -18.18 3.62
CA VAL A 342 -19.22 -17.35 4.84
C VAL A 342 -19.78 -18.10 6.05
N ALA A 343 -20.97 -18.71 5.88
CA ALA A 343 -21.66 -19.48 6.92
C ALA A 343 -21.01 -20.84 7.22
N ARG A 344 -20.05 -21.28 6.38
CA ARG A 344 -19.37 -22.58 6.45
C ARG A 344 -20.30 -23.78 6.33
N ASN A 345 -21.25 -23.68 5.45
CA ASN A 345 -22.08 -24.81 5.07
C ASN A 345 -21.28 -25.74 4.13
N ALA A 346 -20.84 -26.87 4.68
CA ALA A 346 -19.96 -27.81 3.98
C ALA A 346 -20.60 -28.41 2.71
N ASP A 347 -21.91 -28.43 2.64
CA ASP A 347 -22.66 -29.06 1.54
C ASP A 347 -22.62 -28.18 0.26
N ILE A 348 -22.51 -26.87 0.42
CA ILE A 348 -22.64 -25.93 -0.72
C ILE A 348 -21.49 -24.92 -0.85
N MET A 349 -20.61 -24.81 0.15
CA MET A 349 -19.54 -23.80 0.14
C MET A 349 -18.55 -23.99 -1.00
N TYR A 350 -17.99 -22.89 -1.50
CA TYR A 350 -16.77 -22.92 -2.30
C TYR A 350 -15.56 -23.21 -1.44
N LEU A 351 -14.71 -24.11 -1.90
CA LEU A 351 -13.46 -24.46 -1.20
C LEU A 351 -12.31 -23.49 -1.52
N SER A 352 -12.34 -22.91 -2.72
CA SER A 352 -11.33 -21.97 -3.18
C SER A 352 -11.90 -20.94 -4.16
N PRO A 353 -11.21 -19.78 -4.36
CA PRO A 353 -11.59 -18.84 -5.39
C PRO A 353 -11.43 -19.39 -6.82
N GLU A 354 -10.55 -20.36 -7.04
CA GLU A 354 -10.34 -21.03 -8.32
C GLU A 354 -11.59 -21.85 -8.74
N GLU A 355 -12.31 -22.46 -7.80
CA GLU A 355 -13.58 -23.11 -8.06
C GLU A 355 -14.66 -22.12 -8.52
N LEU A 356 -14.78 -20.97 -7.83
CA LEU A 356 -15.67 -19.88 -8.25
C LEU A 356 -15.30 -19.34 -9.64
N LEU A 357 -14.00 -19.16 -9.93
CA LEU A 357 -13.53 -18.71 -11.25
C LEU A 357 -13.89 -19.70 -12.37
N ALA A 358 -13.83 -21.02 -12.11
CA ALA A 358 -14.23 -22.04 -13.06
C ALA A 358 -15.72 -21.91 -13.40
N ASP A 359 -16.58 -21.76 -12.39
CA ASP A 359 -18.03 -21.57 -12.58
C ASP A 359 -18.31 -20.26 -13.34
N LEU A 360 -17.64 -19.14 -12.98
CA LEU A 360 -17.80 -17.85 -13.67
C LEU A 360 -17.38 -17.91 -15.15
N ARG A 361 -16.28 -18.59 -15.45
CA ARG A 361 -15.81 -18.77 -16.84
C ARG A 361 -16.80 -19.63 -17.64
N THR A 362 -17.41 -20.65 -17.03
CA THR A 362 -18.49 -21.44 -17.67
C THR A 362 -19.69 -20.56 -18.04
N VAL A 363 -20.09 -19.66 -17.13
CA VAL A 363 -21.17 -18.69 -17.41
C VAL A 363 -20.75 -17.74 -18.54
N GLN A 364 -19.53 -17.19 -18.48
CA GLN A 364 -18.98 -16.26 -19.47
C GLN A 364 -18.94 -16.88 -20.88
N ASP A 365 -18.38 -18.07 -21.00
CA ASP A 365 -18.25 -18.79 -22.26
C ASP A 365 -19.61 -19.12 -22.87
N SER A 366 -20.59 -19.54 -22.05
CA SER A 366 -21.95 -19.79 -22.50
C SER A 366 -22.63 -18.53 -23.02
N LEU A 367 -22.51 -17.41 -22.33
CA LEU A 367 -23.04 -16.12 -22.79
C LEU A 367 -22.39 -15.66 -24.09
N ALA A 368 -21.07 -15.78 -24.21
CA ALA A 368 -20.33 -15.38 -25.41
C ALA A 368 -20.73 -16.21 -26.63
N ARG A 369 -20.82 -17.54 -26.49
CA ARG A 369 -21.27 -18.46 -27.58
C ARG A 369 -22.71 -18.20 -27.99
N ALA A 370 -23.55 -17.78 -27.06
CA ALA A 370 -24.95 -17.42 -27.37
C ALA A 370 -25.13 -16.03 -27.97
N GLY A 371 -24.03 -15.30 -28.26
CA GLY A 371 -24.05 -13.95 -28.82
C GLY A 371 -24.28 -12.83 -27.83
N ALA A 372 -24.37 -13.14 -26.52
CA ALA A 372 -24.49 -12.15 -25.43
C ALA A 372 -23.12 -11.66 -24.92
N ALA A 373 -22.21 -11.31 -25.86
CA ALA A 373 -20.83 -10.97 -25.60
C ALA A 373 -20.66 -9.80 -24.62
N ARG A 374 -21.52 -8.78 -24.68
CA ARG A 374 -21.46 -7.64 -23.75
C ARG A 374 -21.83 -8.02 -22.31
N ALA A 375 -22.68 -9.01 -22.10
CA ALA A 375 -22.95 -9.56 -20.78
C ALA A 375 -21.77 -10.42 -20.28
N ALA A 376 -21.16 -11.19 -21.19
CA ALA A 376 -20.00 -12.04 -20.89
C ALA A 376 -18.76 -11.21 -20.51
N TYR A 377 -18.38 -10.27 -21.37
CA TYR A 377 -17.14 -9.49 -21.21
C TYR A 377 -17.33 -8.14 -20.53
N GLY A 378 -18.54 -7.77 -20.17
CA GLY A 378 -18.89 -6.63 -19.32
C GLY A 378 -18.91 -7.03 -17.83
N PRO A 379 -20.11 -7.20 -17.24
CA PRO A 379 -20.25 -7.41 -15.79
C PRO A 379 -19.64 -8.74 -15.28
N VAL A 380 -19.77 -9.84 -16.05
CA VAL A 380 -19.18 -11.12 -15.64
C VAL A 380 -17.65 -11.04 -15.64
N GLN A 381 -17.05 -10.42 -16.67
CA GLN A 381 -15.60 -10.19 -16.71
C GLN A 381 -15.12 -9.30 -15.56
N THR A 382 -15.88 -8.27 -15.20
CA THR A 382 -15.56 -7.41 -14.05
C THR A 382 -15.48 -8.23 -12.76
N LEU A 383 -16.44 -9.12 -12.53
CA LEU A 383 -16.43 -10.01 -11.37
C LEU A 383 -15.26 -11.01 -11.43
N ILE A 384 -14.94 -11.56 -12.60
CA ILE A 384 -13.76 -12.43 -12.78
C ILE A 384 -12.49 -11.67 -12.36
N TRP A 385 -12.29 -10.45 -12.81
CA TRP A 385 -11.16 -9.63 -12.41
C TRP A 385 -11.13 -9.34 -10.89
N GLN A 386 -12.28 -9.10 -10.27
CA GLN A 386 -12.39 -8.93 -8.81
C GLN A 386 -11.94 -10.19 -8.07
N VAL A 387 -12.37 -11.38 -8.52
CA VAL A 387 -11.96 -12.65 -7.91
C VAL A 387 -10.48 -12.94 -8.15
N GLU A 388 -9.95 -12.69 -9.36
CA GLU A 388 -8.53 -12.87 -9.69
C GLU A 388 -7.62 -11.93 -8.88
N THR A 389 -8.10 -10.70 -8.61
CA THR A 389 -7.36 -9.68 -7.86
C THR A 389 -7.39 -9.92 -6.34
N PHE A 390 -8.57 -10.12 -5.78
CA PHE A 390 -8.81 -10.12 -4.34
C PHE A 390 -8.98 -11.52 -3.74
N GLY A 391 -9.26 -12.54 -4.56
CA GLY A 391 -9.57 -13.89 -4.09
C GLY A 391 -10.68 -13.89 -3.04
N PHE A 392 -10.65 -14.85 -2.12
CA PHE A 392 -11.47 -14.85 -0.92
C PHE A 392 -10.78 -14.17 0.26
N HIS A 393 -9.49 -13.89 0.13
CA HIS A 393 -8.65 -13.37 1.22
C HIS A 393 -8.63 -11.85 1.32
N MET A 394 -9.13 -11.11 0.32
CA MET A 394 -9.10 -9.64 0.21
C MET A 394 -7.69 -9.07 0.07
N VAL A 395 -6.80 -9.41 0.99
CA VAL A 395 -5.37 -9.04 1.00
C VAL A 395 -4.51 -10.22 1.43
N GLU A 396 -3.29 -10.30 0.92
CA GLU A 396 -2.28 -11.25 1.40
C GLU A 396 -1.66 -10.71 2.70
N MET A 397 -1.89 -11.39 3.83
CA MET A 397 -1.32 -10.99 5.12
C MET A 397 0.15 -11.38 5.19
N GLU A 398 1.01 -10.44 5.55
CA GLU A 398 2.44 -10.68 5.68
C GLU A 398 2.87 -10.61 7.14
N PHE A 399 3.31 -11.73 7.66
CA PHE A 399 3.80 -11.84 9.03
C PHE A 399 5.22 -11.30 9.12
N ARG A 400 5.52 -10.55 10.17
CA ARG A 400 6.88 -10.05 10.41
C ARG A 400 7.25 -10.20 11.88
N GLN A 401 8.50 -10.64 12.13
CA GLN A 401 9.07 -10.72 13.47
C GLN A 401 10.58 -10.50 13.42
N HIS A 402 11.14 -10.05 14.53
CA HIS A 402 12.56 -9.80 14.70
C HIS A 402 13.36 -11.09 14.85
N SER A 403 14.53 -11.20 14.19
CA SER A 403 15.42 -12.37 14.21
C SER A 403 15.81 -12.81 15.64
N LEU A 404 16.15 -11.87 16.52
CA LEU A 404 16.49 -12.17 17.92
C LEU A 404 15.35 -12.83 18.72
N VAL A 405 14.08 -12.60 18.33
CA VAL A 405 12.93 -13.26 18.99
C VAL A 405 12.94 -14.74 18.63
N HIS A 406 13.27 -15.09 17.39
CA HIS A 406 13.39 -16.49 16.94
C HIS A 406 14.56 -17.20 17.65
N GLU A 407 15.74 -16.57 17.71
CA GLU A 407 16.90 -17.11 18.40
C GLU A 407 16.60 -17.41 19.88
N ARG A 408 15.97 -16.45 20.59
CA ARG A 408 15.58 -16.63 21.98
C ARG A 408 14.56 -17.74 22.17
N ALA A 409 13.57 -17.81 21.28
CA ALA A 409 12.56 -18.87 21.30
C ALA A 409 13.18 -20.26 21.13
N LEU A 410 14.09 -20.42 20.17
CA LEU A 410 14.82 -21.68 19.99
C LEU A 410 15.72 -22.03 21.18
N ALA A 411 16.41 -21.05 21.77
CA ALA A 411 17.21 -21.25 22.98
C ALA A 411 16.36 -21.73 24.16
N ASP A 412 15.21 -21.13 24.36
CA ASP A 412 14.24 -21.51 25.40
C ASP A 412 13.69 -22.93 25.19
N ILE A 413 13.32 -23.26 23.94
CA ILE A 413 12.84 -24.61 23.58
C ILE A 413 13.93 -25.66 23.75
N ARG A 414 15.18 -25.37 23.42
CA ARG A 414 16.33 -26.29 23.63
C ARG A 414 16.61 -26.53 25.11
N ALA A 415 16.38 -25.52 25.97
CA ALA A 415 16.58 -25.62 27.41
C ALA A 415 15.45 -26.40 28.11
N HIS A 416 14.19 -26.25 27.68
CA HIS A 416 13.04 -26.76 28.42
C HIS A 416 12.21 -27.81 27.66
N GLY A 417 12.50 -28.02 26.34
CA GLY A 417 11.68 -28.85 25.46
C GLY A 417 10.36 -28.14 25.04
N VAL A 418 9.81 -28.51 23.88
CA VAL A 418 8.59 -27.89 23.32
C VAL A 418 7.38 -27.99 24.27
N LEU A 419 7.30 -29.08 25.07
CA LEU A 419 6.24 -29.33 26.03
C LEU A 419 6.55 -28.81 27.44
N GLY A 420 7.71 -28.20 27.63
CA GLY A 420 8.17 -27.66 28.91
C GLY A 420 7.50 -26.33 29.30
N LYS A 421 7.98 -25.76 30.40
CA LYS A 421 7.54 -24.43 30.83
C LYS A 421 8.28 -23.35 30.06
N LEU A 422 7.77 -23.03 28.86
CA LEU A 422 8.35 -22.03 27.99
C LEU A 422 7.99 -20.59 28.43
N ASP A 423 8.85 -19.66 28.06
CA ASP A 423 8.60 -18.23 28.16
C ASP A 423 7.30 -17.82 27.42
N PRO A 424 6.53 -16.83 27.91
CA PRO A 424 5.34 -16.35 27.23
C PRO A 424 5.56 -15.94 25.78
N MET A 425 6.70 -15.31 25.45
CA MET A 425 7.03 -14.90 24.08
C MET A 425 7.34 -16.13 23.20
N THR A 426 8.03 -17.13 23.71
CA THR A 426 8.29 -18.39 23.00
C THR A 426 7.00 -19.11 22.64
N ARG A 427 6.06 -19.18 23.59
CA ARG A 427 4.72 -19.74 23.34
C ARG A 427 3.97 -18.96 22.27
N GLU A 428 4.02 -17.63 22.34
CA GLU A 428 3.37 -16.76 21.35
C GLU A 428 3.98 -16.93 19.94
N VAL A 429 5.30 -17.16 19.83
CA VAL A 429 5.95 -17.48 18.55
C VAL A 429 5.41 -18.80 17.97
N LEU A 430 5.36 -19.87 18.77
CA LEU A 430 4.79 -21.16 18.34
C LEU A 430 3.30 -21.03 17.98
N ASP A 431 2.52 -20.30 18.78
CA ASP A 431 1.10 -20.06 18.50
C ASP A 431 0.88 -19.22 17.25
N THR A 432 1.85 -18.40 16.86
CA THR A 432 1.83 -17.68 15.58
C THR A 432 1.92 -18.64 14.41
N PHE A 433 2.85 -19.57 14.40
CA PHE A 433 2.94 -20.59 13.33
C PHE A 433 1.68 -21.46 13.28
N ARG A 434 1.13 -21.85 14.44
CA ARG A 434 -0.17 -22.53 14.52
C ARG A 434 -1.32 -21.68 13.95
N ALA A 435 -1.28 -20.36 14.18
CA ALA A 435 -2.27 -19.45 13.59
C ALA A 435 -2.12 -19.36 12.06
N ILE A 436 -0.91 -19.26 11.53
CA ILE A 436 -0.62 -19.25 10.10
C ILE A 436 -1.16 -20.55 9.46
N GLY A 437 -0.82 -21.73 10.00
CA GLY A 437 -1.31 -23.01 9.50
C GLY A 437 -2.83 -23.08 9.50
N ALA A 438 -3.47 -22.61 10.58
CA ALA A 438 -4.93 -22.58 10.66
C ALA A 438 -5.56 -21.61 9.65
N ILE A 439 -4.94 -20.47 9.39
CA ILE A 439 -5.37 -19.48 8.39
C ILE A 439 -5.24 -20.07 6.99
N GLN A 440 -4.10 -20.67 6.65
CA GLN A 440 -3.87 -21.29 5.35
C GLN A 440 -4.87 -22.42 5.07
N LYS A 441 -5.07 -23.31 6.03
CA LYS A 441 -6.03 -24.44 5.93
C LYS A 441 -7.46 -23.95 5.76
N ARG A 442 -7.76 -22.79 6.34
CA ARG A 442 -9.14 -22.30 6.41
C ARG A 442 -9.50 -21.33 5.28
N TYR A 443 -8.57 -20.50 4.82
CA TYR A 443 -8.82 -19.39 3.92
C TYR A 443 -7.94 -19.42 2.65
N GLY A 444 -7.11 -20.44 2.52
CA GLY A 444 -6.18 -20.60 1.41
C GLY A 444 -4.77 -20.13 1.75
N GLN A 445 -3.80 -20.73 1.08
CA GLN A 445 -2.37 -20.53 1.29
C GLN A 445 -1.95 -19.07 1.07
N LYS A 446 -2.50 -18.41 0.04
CA LYS A 446 -2.16 -17.02 -0.33
C LYS A 446 -2.38 -16.02 0.80
N MET A 447 -3.36 -16.29 1.70
CA MET A 447 -3.70 -15.36 2.77
C MET A 447 -2.60 -15.16 3.81
N ALA A 448 -1.74 -16.17 4.06
CA ALA A 448 -0.77 -16.12 5.16
C ALA A 448 0.49 -16.94 4.87
N ARG A 449 1.07 -16.82 3.67
CA ARG A 449 2.29 -17.57 3.31
C ARG A 449 3.58 -16.78 3.53
N ARG A 450 3.54 -15.44 3.57
CA ARG A 450 4.73 -14.60 3.69
C ARG A 450 5.13 -14.39 5.13
N TYR A 451 6.41 -14.61 5.40
CA TYR A 451 6.99 -14.40 6.71
C TYR A 451 8.30 -13.60 6.60
N ILE A 452 8.29 -12.36 7.03
CA ILE A 452 9.41 -11.41 6.94
C ILE A 452 10.22 -11.50 8.24
N VAL A 453 11.53 -11.59 8.11
CA VAL A 453 12.46 -11.58 9.24
C VAL A 453 13.21 -10.26 9.27
N SER A 454 12.89 -9.39 10.24
CA SER A 454 13.61 -8.13 10.41
C SER A 454 14.98 -8.35 11.05
N PHE A 455 15.94 -7.47 10.75
CA PHE A 455 17.33 -7.57 11.14
C PHE A 455 17.97 -8.90 10.72
N THR A 456 17.84 -9.24 9.44
CA THR A 456 18.44 -10.44 8.88
C THR A 456 19.95 -10.25 8.63
N LYS A 457 20.80 -10.94 9.40
CA LYS A 457 22.25 -10.87 9.29
C LYS A 457 22.88 -12.15 8.72
N SER A 458 22.15 -13.25 8.68
CA SER A 458 22.66 -14.53 8.19
C SER A 458 21.54 -15.44 7.71
N ALA A 459 21.87 -16.41 6.87
CA ALA A 459 20.95 -17.48 6.45
C ALA A 459 20.40 -18.32 7.62
N ARG A 460 21.11 -18.32 8.77
CA ARG A 460 20.65 -18.99 9.99
C ARG A 460 19.33 -18.44 10.47
N HIS A 461 19.12 -17.13 10.43
CA HIS A 461 17.85 -16.50 10.82
C HIS A 461 16.66 -17.03 10.02
N MET A 462 16.88 -17.39 8.75
CA MET A 462 15.84 -18.01 7.90
C MET A 462 15.60 -19.46 8.32
N ALA A 463 16.67 -20.21 8.60
CA ALA A 463 16.58 -21.59 9.09
C ALA A 463 15.82 -21.67 10.41
N ASP A 464 16.04 -20.69 11.31
CA ASP A 464 15.37 -20.61 12.62
C ASP A 464 13.86 -20.51 12.47
N VAL A 465 13.35 -19.79 11.46
CA VAL A 465 11.91 -19.70 11.17
C VAL A 465 11.34 -21.05 10.75
N TYR A 466 12.01 -21.77 9.85
CA TYR A 466 11.55 -23.08 9.42
C TYR A 466 11.61 -24.11 10.58
N GLU A 467 12.69 -24.09 11.40
CA GLU A 467 12.82 -24.93 12.59
C GLU A 467 11.67 -24.66 13.59
N LEU A 468 11.36 -23.40 13.87
CA LEU A 468 10.25 -23.02 14.76
C LEU A 468 8.87 -23.42 14.20
N ALA A 469 8.69 -23.27 12.89
CA ALA A 469 7.46 -23.69 12.23
C ALA A 469 7.26 -25.22 12.37
N GLU A 470 8.31 -26.02 12.15
CA GLU A 470 8.25 -27.47 12.35
C GLU A 470 7.99 -27.84 13.80
N LEU A 471 8.64 -27.19 14.77
CA LEU A 471 8.45 -27.40 16.21
C LEU A 471 7.05 -27.04 16.71
N ALA A 472 6.34 -26.17 16.01
CA ALA A 472 5.00 -25.77 16.38
C ALA A 472 3.93 -26.84 16.15
N PHE A 473 4.23 -27.89 15.36
CA PHE A 473 3.26 -28.93 14.97
C PHE A 473 3.74 -30.34 15.33
N SER A 474 2.79 -31.24 15.56
CA SER A 474 3.06 -32.65 15.82
C SER A 474 3.23 -33.47 14.55
N HIS A 475 2.71 -32.99 13.42
CA HIS A 475 2.73 -33.70 12.14
C HIS A 475 3.22 -32.77 11.05
N ALA A 476 4.13 -33.25 10.20
CA ALA A 476 4.74 -32.47 9.11
C ALA A 476 3.71 -31.91 8.11
N GLN A 477 2.61 -32.61 7.90
CA GLN A 477 1.52 -32.19 7.00
C GLN A 477 0.72 -30.97 7.50
N ASP A 478 0.84 -30.62 8.79
CA ASP A 478 0.16 -29.47 9.39
C ASP A 478 1.06 -28.22 9.40
N VAL A 479 2.35 -28.37 9.09
CA VAL A 479 3.30 -27.25 9.01
C VAL A 479 2.92 -26.34 7.83
N PRO A 480 2.76 -25.03 8.05
CA PRO A 480 2.37 -24.12 6.98
C PRO A 480 3.46 -23.99 5.92
N GLU A 481 3.03 -23.78 4.68
CA GLU A 481 3.92 -23.38 3.59
C GLU A 481 4.33 -21.92 3.77
N LEU A 482 5.64 -21.65 3.84
CA LEU A 482 6.17 -20.32 4.11
C LEU A 482 7.11 -19.84 3.01
N ASP A 483 6.86 -18.62 2.54
CA ASP A 483 7.84 -17.79 1.82
C ASP A 483 8.56 -16.96 2.89
N VAL A 484 9.72 -17.40 3.34
CA VAL A 484 10.51 -16.69 4.36
C VAL A 484 11.36 -15.64 3.68
N ILE A 485 11.13 -14.37 4.05
CA ILE A 485 11.65 -13.19 3.35
C ILE A 485 12.68 -12.49 4.25
N PRO A 486 13.95 -12.40 3.83
CA PRO A 486 14.94 -11.62 4.55
C PRO A 486 14.66 -10.13 4.40
N LEU A 487 14.76 -9.36 5.48
CA LEU A 487 14.73 -7.91 5.47
C LEU A 487 16.11 -7.38 5.82
N PHE A 488 16.70 -6.64 4.87
CA PHE A 488 17.97 -5.94 5.03
C PHE A 488 17.69 -4.46 5.30
N GLU A 489 18.07 -3.97 6.47
CA GLU A 489 17.65 -2.65 6.93
C GLU A 489 18.79 -1.80 7.55
N GLN A 490 19.95 -2.35 7.83
CA GLN A 490 21.16 -1.64 8.21
C GLN A 490 22.16 -1.59 7.05
N LEU A 491 23.09 -0.63 7.07
CA LEU A 491 24.09 -0.50 6.02
C LEU A 491 24.89 -1.80 5.84
N GLU A 492 25.35 -2.39 6.93
CA GLU A 492 26.08 -3.67 6.95
C GLU A 492 25.25 -4.83 6.36
N ASP A 493 23.94 -4.87 6.68
CA ASP A 493 23.03 -5.89 6.14
C ASP A 493 22.90 -5.76 4.62
N LEU A 494 22.77 -4.52 4.14
CA LEU A 494 22.71 -4.22 2.71
C LEU A 494 24.00 -4.62 1.99
N GLU A 495 25.16 -4.40 2.58
CA GLU A 495 26.45 -4.79 2.02
C GLU A 495 26.61 -6.33 1.94
N ASN A 496 26.12 -7.06 2.94
CA ASN A 496 26.24 -8.50 3.04
C ASN A 496 25.08 -9.30 2.42
N CYS A 497 24.10 -8.63 1.82
CA CYS A 497 22.84 -9.24 1.37
C CYS A 497 23.05 -10.46 0.46
N VAL A 498 23.96 -10.41 -0.51
CA VAL A 498 24.25 -11.52 -1.44
C VAL A 498 24.82 -12.74 -0.72
N THR A 499 25.70 -12.55 0.27
CA THR A 499 26.25 -13.65 1.08
C THR A 499 25.14 -14.37 1.86
N VAL A 500 24.21 -13.62 2.42
CA VAL A 500 23.05 -14.18 3.13
C VAL A 500 22.15 -14.95 2.17
N LEU A 501 21.87 -14.40 0.98
CA LEU A 501 21.06 -15.04 -0.03
C LEU A 501 21.70 -16.35 -0.57
N ASP A 502 23.00 -16.36 -0.79
CA ASP A 502 23.73 -17.60 -1.15
C ASP A 502 23.60 -18.67 -0.07
N GLY A 503 23.73 -18.28 1.20
CA GLY A 503 23.49 -19.17 2.33
C GLY A 503 22.06 -19.69 2.39
N MET A 504 21.07 -18.86 2.07
CA MET A 504 19.65 -19.27 2.03
C MET A 504 19.40 -20.33 0.95
N LEU A 505 20.05 -20.25 -0.21
CA LEU A 505 19.91 -21.26 -1.28
C LEU A 505 20.42 -22.64 -0.87
N GLN A 506 21.23 -22.74 0.20
CA GLN A 506 21.69 -24.03 0.72
C GLN A 506 20.68 -24.69 1.67
N LEU A 507 19.65 -23.96 2.11
CA LEU A 507 18.64 -24.48 3.03
C LEU A 507 17.65 -25.41 2.29
N PRO A 508 17.47 -26.66 2.74
CA PRO A 508 16.55 -27.61 2.07
C PRO A 508 15.10 -27.09 1.98
N ALA A 509 14.64 -26.35 2.98
CA ALA A 509 13.31 -25.75 2.98
C ALA A 509 13.15 -24.71 1.87
N VAL A 510 14.17 -23.84 1.68
CA VAL A 510 14.21 -22.84 0.61
C VAL A 510 14.24 -23.53 -0.76
N GLN A 511 15.06 -24.56 -0.94
CA GLN A 511 15.13 -25.31 -2.20
C GLN A 511 13.79 -25.97 -2.57
N ARG A 512 13.13 -26.62 -1.60
CA ARG A 512 11.77 -27.17 -1.80
C ARG A 512 10.80 -26.09 -2.23
N ARG A 513 10.84 -24.94 -1.55
CA ARG A 513 9.93 -23.82 -1.84
C ARG A 513 10.17 -23.23 -3.23
N LEU A 514 11.42 -23.02 -3.61
CA LEU A 514 11.78 -22.56 -4.95
C LEU A 514 11.30 -23.51 -6.06
N ALA A 515 11.37 -24.82 -5.85
CA ALA A 515 10.84 -25.80 -6.79
C ALA A 515 9.32 -25.69 -6.97
N GLN A 516 8.58 -25.35 -5.91
CA GLN A 516 7.13 -25.18 -5.93
C GLN A 516 6.68 -23.85 -6.56
N THR A 517 7.50 -22.78 -6.43
CA THR A 517 7.16 -21.42 -6.84
C THR A 517 7.73 -21.01 -8.21
N GLY A 518 8.28 -21.95 -8.99
CA GLY A 518 8.95 -21.63 -10.24
C GLY A 518 10.20 -20.78 -10.04
N ARG A 519 10.96 -21.02 -8.96
CA ARG A 519 12.18 -20.32 -8.56
C ARG A 519 11.97 -18.86 -8.16
N ARG A 520 10.75 -18.50 -7.74
CA ARG A 520 10.43 -17.16 -7.25
C ARG A 520 10.87 -17.01 -5.79
N MET A 521 11.55 -15.90 -5.49
CA MET A 521 12.02 -15.51 -4.15
C MET A 521 11.70 -14.03 -3.90
N GLU A 522 11.32 -13.69 -2.68
CA GLU A 522 11.12 -12.30 -2.27
C GLU A 522 12.23 -11.86 -1.31
N VAL A 523 12.68 -10.61 -1.45
CA VAL A 523 13.67 -9.97 -0.58
C VAL A 523 13.16 -8.58 -0.22
N MET A 524 13.16 -8.22 1.05
CA MET A 524 12.72 -6.90 1.50
C MET A 524 13.91 -6.00 1.81
N LEU A 525 13.79 -4.74 1.40
CA LEU A 525 14.74 -3.66 1.65
C LEU A 525 14.12 -2.61 2.57
N GLY A 526 14.80 -2.28 3.66
CA GLY A 526 14.34 -1.34 4.68
C GLY A 526 14.86 0.07 4.43
N TYR A 527 13.99 0.96 4.00
CA TYR A 527 14.34 2.35 3.68
C TYR A 527 14.42 3.25 4.92
N SER A 528 13.50 3.07 5.86
CA SER A 528 13.40 3.95 7.03
C SER A 528 14.50 3.70 8.04
N ASP A 529 14.74 2.43 8.36
CA ASP A 529 15.75 2.05 9.35
C ASP A 529 17.15 2.34 8.81
N SER A 530 17.43 2.08 7.52
CA SER A 530 18.68 2.48 6.88
C SER A 530 18.89 4.00 6.88
N SER A 531 17.84 4.79 6.65
CA SER A 531 17.94 6.27 6.70
C SER A 531 18.21 6.80 8.10
N LYS A 532 17.72 6.13 9.14
CA LYS A 532 18.05 6.46 10.54
C LYS A 532 19.49 6.05 10.88
N ASP A 533 19.94 4.91 10.36
CA ASP A 533 21.26 4.32 10.62
C ASP A 533 22.39 5.10 9.90
N ALA A 534 22.20 5.38 8.62
CA ALA A 534 23.26 5.92 7.74
C ALA A 534 23.00 7.36 7.22
N GLY A 535 21.88 7.95 7.56
CA GLY A 535 21.42 9.21 6.97
C GLY A 535 20.70 9.01 5.61
N PRO A 536 19.92 10.00 5.18
CA PRO A 536 19.04 9.85 4.02
C PRO A 536 19.76 9.66 2.68
N VAL A 537 20.88 10.33 2.49
CA VAL A 537 21.69 10.28 1.25
C VAL A 537 22.36 8.92 1.12
N SER A 538 23.11 8.52 2.16
CA SER A 538 23.85 7.26 2.17
C SER A 538 22.90 6.05 2.09
N ALA A 539 21.80 6.07 2.83
CA ALA A 539 20.80 5.00 2.76
C ALA A 539 20.25 4.84 1.33
N THR A 540 19.95 5.94 0.64
CA THR A 540 19.43 5.90 -0.74
C THR A 540 20.44 5.26 -1.70
N LEU A 541 21.71 5.66 -1.63
CA LEU A 541 22.78 5.14 -2.48
C LEU A 541 23.09 3.67 -2.17
N ALA A 542 23.14 3.30 -0.87
CA ALA A 542 23.38 1.92 -0.44
C ALA A 542 22.25 0.98 -0.88
N LEU A 543 20.98 1.44 -0.77
CA LEU A 543 19.82 0.69 -1.24
C LEU A 543 19.86 0.46 -2.76
N HIS A 544 20.21 1.47 -3.53
CA HIS A 544 20.36 1.34 -4.99
C HIS A 544 21.44 0.30 -5.34
N SER A 545 22.60 0.39 -4.71
CA SER A 545 23.70 -0.57 -4.90
C SER A 545 23.32 -2.01 -4.47
N ALA A 546 22.60 -2.17 -3.35
CA ALA A 546 22.14 -3.49 -2.91
C ALA A 546 21.14 -4.10 -3.91
N GLN A 547 20.21 -3.32 -4.44
CA GLN A 547 19.27 -3.76 -5.47
C GLN A 547 19.98 -4.25 -6.73
N GLU A 548 20.98 -3.50 -7.20
CA GLU A 548 21.77 -3.89 -8.37
C GLU A 548 22.52 -5.22 -8.14
N ARG A 549 23.14 -5.39 -6.96
CA ARG A 549 23.83 -6.65 -6.62
C ARG A 549 22.86 -7.83 -6.50
N ILE A 550 21.70 -7.62 -5.87
CA ILE A 550 20.68 -8.69 -5.73
C ILE A 550 20.10 -9.07 -7.10
N ALA A 551 19.81 -8.09 -7.96
CA ALA A 551 19.31 -8.36 -9.30
C ALA A 551 20.31 -9.18 -10.14
N ARG A 552 21.58 -8.79 -10.13
CA ARG A 552 22.67 -9.53 -10.79
C ARG A 552 22.83 -10.95 -10.23
N TRP A 553 22.87 -11.08 -8.91
CA TRP A 553 22.91 -12.36 -8.22
C TRP A 553 21.75 -13.28 -8.63
N ALA A 554 20.54 -12.73 -8.71
CA ALA A 554 19.36 -13.48 -9.09
C ALA A 554 19.43 -13.97 -10.55
N GLU A 555 19.86 -13.11 -11.48
CA GLU A 555 20.07 -13.45 -12.88
C GLU A 555 21.08 -14.60 -13.04
N GLU A 556 22.26 -14.49 -12.38
CA GLU A 556 23.32 -15.52 -12.42
C GLU A 556 22.85 -16.88 -11.90
N ARG A 557 21.88 -16.90 -11.00
CA ARG A 557 21.36 -18.14 -10.36
C ARG A 557 20.04 -18.61 -10.93
N GLY A 558 19.48 -17.89 -11.91
CA GLY A 558 18.17 -18.18 -12.48
C GLY A 558 17.04 -18.10 -11.43
N ILE A 559 17.12 -17.13 -10.53
CA ILE A 559 16.09 -16.84 -9.53
C ILE A 559 15.20 -15.70 -10.03
N ASP A 560 13.88 -15.88 -9.98
CA ASP A 560 12.91 -14.84 -10.24
C ASP A 560 12.68 -14.03 -8.94
N VAL A 561 13.56 -13.03 -8.73
CA VAL A 561 13.53 -12.23 -7.50
C VAL A 561 12.48 -11.13 -7.56
N VAL A 562 11.78 -10.94 -6.45
CA VAL A 562 10.86 -9.79 -6.22
C VAL A 562 11.43 -8.97 -5.08
N LEU A 563 11.78 -7.72 -5.35
CA LEU A 563 12.21 -6.80 -4.33
C LEU A 563 11.00 -6.08 -3.71
N MET A 564 10.87 -6.20 -2.39
CA MET A 564 9.87 -5.47 -1.62
C MET A 564 10.49 -4.20 -1.05
N HIS A 565 9.97 -3.07 -1.48
CA HIS A 565 10.44 -1.76 -1.04
C HIS A 565 9.72 -1.34 0.24
N GLY A 566 10.38 -1.49 1.38
CA GLY A 566 9.90 -1.01 2.68
C GLY A 566 10.00 0.51 2.79
N ARG A 567 9.36 1.22 1.86
CA ARG A 567 9.39 2.69 1.81
C ARG A 567 8.71 3.26 3.04
N GLY A 568 9.52 3.69 4.01
CA GLY A 568 9.08 4.49 5.12
C GLY A 568 9.32 5.97 4.86
N GLY A 569 8.29 6.77 4.99
CA GLY A 569 8.37 8.22 5.19
C GLY A 569 8.91 9.08 4.06
N ALA A 570 10.23 9.19 3.89
CA ALA A 570 10.83 10.26 3.10
C ALA A 570 10.51 10.26 1.59
N VAL A 571 10.39 9.12 0.92
CA VAL A 571 10.11 9.06 -0.52
C VAL A 571 8.61 9.21 -0.84
N GLY A 572 7.73 8.88 0.09
CA GLY A 572 6.29 9.15 -0.02
C GLY A 572 5.88 10.49 0.60
N ARG A 573 6.76 11.12 1.37
CA ARG A 573 6.53 12.37 2.12
C ARG A 573 7.17 13.56 1.42
N GLY A 574 6.61 13.96 0.28
CA GLY A 574 7.13 15.07 -0.51
C GLY A 574 8.29 14.71 -1.44
N GLY A 575 8.63 13.43 -1.58
CA GLY A 575 9.46 12.94 -2.67
C GLY A 575 8.72 12.99 -4.00
N GLY A 576 9.48 12.88 -5.10
CA GLY A 576 8.91 12.92 -6.44
C GLY A 576 7.84 11.85 -6.72
N PRO A 577 7.18 11.92 -7.87
CA PRO A 577 6.14 10.97 -8.25
C PRO A 577 6.62 9.51 -8.16
N ALA A 578 5.75 8.60 -7.70
CA ALA A 578 6.08 7.19 -7.49
C ALA A 578 6.58 6.52 -8.78
N ASN A 579 6.01 6.87 -9.93
CA ASN A 579 6.41 6.36 -11.24
C ASN A 579 7.87 6.68 -11.58
N ARG A 580 8.35 7.91 -11.33
CA ARG A 580 9.75 8.27 -11.54
C ARG A 580 10.69 7.46 -10.66
N ALA A 581 10.28 7.20 -9.42
CA ALA A 581 11.05 6.38 -8.50
C ALA A 581 11.14 4.91 -8.96
N VAL A 582 10.11 4.37 -9.60
CA VAL A 582 10.13 3.03 -10.19
C VAL A 582 11.05 3.00 -11.42
N LEU A 583 10.96 3.98 -12.30
CA LEU A 583 11.79 4.06 -13.51
C LEU A 583 13.29 4.21 -13.21
N ALA A 584 13.63 4.83 -12.09
CA ALA A 584 15.02 5.01 -11.64
C ALA A 584 15.62 3.79 -10.91
N GLN A 585 14.88 2.67 -10.80
CA GLN A 585 15.41 1.46 -10.17
C GLN A 585 16.44 0.76 -11.07
N PRO A 586 17.44 0.07 -10.49
CA PRO A 586 18.46 -0.64 -11.26
C PRO A 586 17.87 -1.69 -12.21
N LYS A 587 18.59 -1.96 -13.29
CA LYS A 587 18.22 -3.03 -14.23
C LYS A 587 17.94 -4.35 -13.51
N GLY A 588 16.83 -5.01 -13.89
CA GLY A 588 16.42 -6.32 -13.37
C GLY A 588 15.85 -6.29 -11.95
N SER A 589 15.87 -5.15 -11.24
CA SER A 589 15.37 -5.08 -9.87
C SER A 589 13.84 -4.99 -9.77
N VAL A 590 13.15 -4.53 -10.81
CA VAL A 590 11.68 -4.46 -10.90
C VAL A 590 11.11 -5.64 -11.67
N ASN A 591 11.65 -5.96 -12.84
CA ASN A 591 11.31 -7.14 -13.64
C ASN A 591 9.78 -7.35 -13.81
N CYS A 592 9.04 -6.34 -14.23
CA CYS A 592 7.58 -6.27 -14.32
C CYS A 592 6.83 -6.46 -13.00
N ARG A 593 7.49 -6.44 -11.85
CA ARG A 593 6.86 -6.61 -10.53
C ARG A 593 7.35 -5.56 -9.56
N PHE A 594 6.43 -4.75 -9.08
CA PHE A 594 6.75 -3.72 -8.09
C PHE A 594 5.96 -3.94 -6.81
N LYS A 595 6.68 -4.28 -5.74
CA LYS A 595 6.10 -4.49 -4.42
C LYS A 595 6.58 -3.41 -3.46
N VAL A 596 5.65 -2.72 -2.81
CA VAL A 596 5.95 -1.56 -1.97
C VAL A 596 5.02 -1.49 -0.77
N THR A 597 5.55 -1.06 0.38
CA THR A 597 4.69 -0.73 1.53
C THR A 597 3.99 0.60 1.29
N GLU A 598 2.67 0.61 1.53
CA GLU A 598 1.86 1.82 1.60
C GLU A 598 1.62 2.14 3.07
N GLN A 599 2.20 3.24 3.54
CA GLN A 599 2.04 3.66 4.93
C GLN A 599 0.67 4.27 5.18
N GLY A 600 0.12 4.08 6.38
CA GLY A 600 -1.21 4.53 6.74
C GLY A 600 -1.49 5.99 6.41
N GLU A 601 -0.51 6.87 6.58
CA GLU A 601 -0.62 8.32 6.30
C GLU A 601 -0.83 8.68 4.82
N VAL A 602 -0.42 7.81 3.88
CA VAL A 602 -0.57 8.06 2.44
C VAL A 602 -1.73 7.28 1.83
N ILE A 603 -2.31 6.33 2.56
CA ILE A 603 -3.38 5.48 2.03
C ILE A 603 -4.58 6.32 1.61
N PHE A 604 -5.01 7.25 2.45
CA PHE A 604 -6.16 8.10 2.14
C PHE A 604 -5.86 9.02 0.94
N ALA A 605 -4.68 9.63 0.89
CA ALA A 605 -4.29 10.53 -0.21
C ALA A 605 -4.18 9.80 -1.57
N ARG A 606 -3.85 8.50 -1.59
CA ARG A 606 -3.69 7.71 -2.81
C ARG A 606 -4.93 6.91 -3.19
N TYR A 607 -5.66 6.40 -2.20
CA TYR A 607 -6.76 5.45 -2.38
C TYR A 607 -8.09 5.92 -1.78
N GLY A 608 -8.15 7.11 -1.20
CA GLY A 608 -9.37 7.66 -0.59
C GLY A 608 -10.39 8.20 -1.60
N ASN A 609 -9.95 8.55 -2.82
CA ASN A 609 -10.76 9.00 -3.94
C ASN A 609 -10.56 8.07 -5.14
N ARG A 610 -11.65 7.70 -5.84
CA ARG A 610 -11.63 6.75 -6.97
C ARG A 610 -10.75 7.23 -8.13
N SER A 611 -10.87 8.50 -8.52
CA SER A 611 -10.10 9.06 -9.64
C SER A 611 -8.62 9.13 -9.33
N LEU A 612 -8.24 9.50 -8.10
CA LEU A 612 -6.85 9.51 -7.67
C LEU A 612 -6.28 8.09 -7.56
N ALA A 613 -7.04 7.13 -7.04
CA ALA A 613 -6.64 5.73 -6.95
C ALA A 613 -6.41 5.10 -8.33
N LEU A 614 -7.34 5.35 -9.26
CA LEU A 614 -7.22 4.90 -10.63
C LEU A 614 -5.92 5.38 -11.25
N ARG A 615 -5.67 6.70 -11.18
CA ARG A 615 -4.47 7.32 -11.74
C ARG A 615 -3.19 6.80 -11.07
N HIS A 616 -3.20 6.64 -9.74
CA HIS A 616 -2.04 6.13 -9.01
C HIS A 616 -1.69 4.70 -9.42
N ILE A 617 -2.69 3.81 -9.48
CA ILE A 617 -2.50 2.40 -9.88
C ILE A 617 -1.99 2.32 -11.32
N GLU A 618 -2.60 3.07 -12.24
CA GLU A 618 -2.23 3.14 -13.64
C GLU A 618 -0.78 3.62 -13.83
N SER A 619 -0.42 4.73 -13.17
CA SER A 619 0.91 5.34 -13.27
C SER A 619 2.01 4.44 -12.70
N VAL A 620 1.77 3.75 -11.58
CA VAL A 620 2.75 2.80 -11.01
C VAL A 620 2.86 1.55 -11.87
N ALA A 621 1.75 1.02 -12.39
CA ALA A 621 1.75 -0.13 -13.30
C ALA A 621 2.50 0.20 -14.61
N ALA A 622 2.27 1.38 -15.18
CA ALA A 622 2.98 1.87 -16.35
C ALA A 622 4.49 1.93 -16.14
N ALA A 623 4.93 2.54 -15.04
CA ALA A 623 6.35 2.63 -14.70
C ALA A 623 6.97 1.24 -14.43
N THR A 624 6.20 0.33 -13.84
CA THR A 624 6.63 -1.04 -13.57
C THR A 624 6.86 -1.80 -14.87
N LEU A 625 5.97 -1.64 -15.84
CA LEU A 625 6.08 -2.24 -17.16
C LEU A 625 7.25 -1.63 -17.95
N MET A 626 7.34 -0.29 -17.98
CA MET A 626 8.39 0.47 -18.67
C MET A 626 9.80 0.23 -18.13
N ASN A 627 9.95 -0.04 -16.82
CA ASN A 627 11.28 -0.34 -16.27
C ASN A 627 11.94 -1.55 -16.93
N SER A 628 11.15 -2.45 -17.54
CA SER A 628 11.64 -3.62 -18.30
C SER A 628 11.86 -3.34 -19.80
N ALA A 629 11.70 -2.09 -20.26
CA ALA A 629 12.02 -1.69 -21.62
C ALA A 629 13.55 -1.64 -21.83
N PRO A 630 14.11 -2.23 -22.90
CA PRO A 630 15.55 -2.21 -23.17
C PRO A 630 16.16 -0.81 -23.19
N SER A 631 15.44 0.19 -23.68
CA SER A 631 15.86 1.60 -23.65
C SER A 631 16.08 2.13 -22.24
N VAL A 632 15.13 1.84 -21.32
CA VAL A 632 15.21 2.24 -19.90
C VAL A 632 16.32 1.49 -19.18
N GLU A 633 16.40 0.16 -19.38
CA GLU A 633 17.46 -0.66 -18.80
C GLU A 633 18.86 -0.19 -19.23
N ARG A 634 19.02 0.19 -20.51
CA ARG A 634 20.28 0.73 -21.01
C ARG A 634 20.66 2.04 -20.33
N VAL A 635 19.73 3.00 -20.26
CA VAL A 635 19.96 4.29 -19.60
C VAL A 635 20.35 4.11 -18.13
N ASN A 636 19.61 3.25 -17.41
CA ASN A 636 19.90 2.99 -16.00
C ASN A 636 21.28 2.30 -15.82
N THR A 637 21.63 1.37 -16.71
CA THR A 637 22.95 0.70 -16.67
C THR A 637 24.09 1.67 -16.97
N GLU A 638 23.95 2.49 -18.00
CA GLU A 638 24.93 3.51 -18.36
C GLU A 638 25.13 4.53 -17.23
N ALA A 639 24.03 4.97 -16.59
CA ALA A 639 24.07 5.87 -15.44
C ALA A 639 24.78 5.20 -14.24
N SER A 640 24.45 3.96 -13.89
CA SER A 640 25.09 3.22 -12.81
C SER A 640 26.61 3.11 -13.02
N VAL A 641 27.05 2.78 -14.22
CA VAL A 641 28.49 2.68 -14.54
C VAL A 641 29.16 4.04 -14.50
N ARG A 642 28.56 5.05 -15.14
CA ARG A 642 29.13 6.40 -15.26
C ARG A 642 29.31 7.11 -13.92
N PHE A 643 28.35 6.94 -13.01
CA PHE A 643 28.29 7.68 -11.75
C PHE A 643 28.70 6.86 -10.52
N SER A 644 29.18 5.62 -10.67
CA SER A 644 29.53 4.75 -9.55
C SER A 644 30.54 5.36 -8.58
N ASP A 645 31.63 5.98 -9.08
CA ASP A 645 32.67 6.60 -8.26
C ASP A 645 32.13 7.86 -7.54
N VAL A 646 31.31 8.64 -8.24
CA VAL A 646 30.69 9.84 -7.65
C VAL A 646 29.72 9.43 -6.55
N ALA A 647 28.88 8.41 -6.80
CA ALA A 647 27.94 7.85 -5.82
C ALA A 647 28.69 7.33 -4.58
N ALA A 648 29.82 6.62 -4.75
CA ALA A 648 30.62 6.14 -3.64
C ALA A 648 31.18 7.29 -2.79
N ARG A 649 31.72 8.34 -3.42
CA ARG A 649 32.25 9.53 -2.74
C ARG A 649 31.15 10.31 -2.01
N LEU A 650 29.99 10.47 -2.64
CA LEU A 650 28.80 11.10 -2.02
C LEU A 650 28.34 10.28 -0.80
N ASN A 651 28.28 8.97 -0.95
CA ASN A 651 27.89 8.06 0.14
C ASN A 651 28.82 8.21 1.35
N GLU A 652 30.13 8.08 1.14
CA GLU A 652 31.13 8.18 2.22
C GLU A 652 31.03 9.52 2.96
N ALA A 653 31.03 10.64 2.22
CA ALA A 653 31.03 11.96 2.80
C ALA A 653 29.71 12.28 3.55
N ALA A 654 28.56 11.86 2.98
CA ALA A 654 27.26 12.03 3.62
C ALA A 654 27.16 11.21 4.90
N TYR A 655 27.66 9.97 4.87
CA TYR A 655 27.66 9.04 6.02
C TYR A 655 28.51 9.59 7.17
N GLU A 656 29.77 9.97 6.88
CA GLU A 656 30.65 10.57 7.90
C GLU A 656 29.98 11.79 8.54
N ARG A 657 29.45 12.71 7.72
CA ARG A 657 28.80 13.91 8.23
C ARG A 657 27.58 13.62 9.09
N TYR A 658 26.81 12.60 8.73
CA TYR A 658 25.65 12.17 9.50
C TYR A 658 26.06 11.57 10.85
N LEU A 659 27.06 10.69 10.87
CA LEU A 659 27.57 10.09 12.09
C LEU A 659 28.19 11.11 13.03
N ASP A 660 28.92 12.11 12.50
CA ASP A 660 29.48 13.22 13.28
C ASP A 660 28.37 13.92 14.10
N LEU A 661 27.21 14.15 13.47
CA LEU A 661 26.07 14.75 14.17
C LEU A 661 25.53 13.81 15.26
N LEU A 662 25.27 12.56 14.93
CA LEU A 662 24.68 11.61 15.87
C LEU A 662 25.59 11.32 17.08
N HIS A 663 26.90 11.32 16.85
CA HIS A 663 27.91 11.07 17.90
C HIS A 663 28.34 12.34 18.64
N THR A 664 27.78 13.51 18.30
CA THR A 664 28.02 14.73 19.07
C THR A 664 27.54 14.55 20.51
N ASP A 665 28.42 14.85 21.46
CA ASP A 665 28.10 14.74 22.89
C ASP A 665 26.83 15.51 23.24
N GLY A 666 25.88 14.83 23.88
CA GLY A 666 24.61 15.42 24.28
C GLY A 666 23.56 15.52 23.16
N PHE A 667 23.81 15.00 21.95
CA PHE A 667 22.87 15.07 20.82
C PHE A 667 21.53 14.40 21.13
N ALA A 668 21.50 13.19 21.68
CA ALA A 668 20.27 12.48 21.95
C ALA A 668 19.36 13.19 22.99
N PRO A 669 19.88 13.66 24.16
CA PRO A 669 19.11 14.49 25.07
C PRO A 669 18.66 15.82 24.44
N TRP A 670 19.53 16.47 23.68
CA TRP A 670 19.18 17.69 22.95
C TRP A 670 18.02 17.45 21.99
N PHE A 671 18.12 16.45 21.12
CA PHE A 671 17.05 16.07 20.18
C PHE A 671 15.71 15.85 20.88
N SER A 672 15.70 15.12 22.01
CA SER A 672 14.48 14.86 22.76
C SER A 672 13.87 16.11 23.41
N THR A 673 14.67 17.17 23.59
CA THR A 673 14.24 18.42 24.21
C THR A 673 13.77 19.45 23.19
N VAL A 674 14.48 19.55 22.04
CA VAL A 674 14.17 20.57 21.01
C VAL A 674 13.13 20.12 20.00
N THR A 675 12.78 18.85 20.00
CA THR A 675 11.74 18.31 19.13
C THR A 675 10.54 17.81 19.97
N PRO A 676 9.33 17.76 19.40
CA PRO A 676 8.16 17.25 20.11
C PRO A 676 8.13 15.71 20.19
N LEU A 677 9.28 15.07 20.47
CA LEU A 677 9.40 13.61 20.53
C LEU A 677 8.46 12.98 21.57
N ALA A 678 8.30 13.64 22.74
CA ALA A 678 7.41 13.17 23.79
C ALA A 678 5.95 13.21 23.34
N GLU A 679 5.53 14.30 22.72
CA GLU A 679 4.18 14.54 22.20
C GLU A 679 3.86 13.61 21.04
N VAL A 680 4.80 13.39 20.11
CA VAL A 680 4.67 12.40 19.02
C VAL A 680 4.40 11.00 19.58
N GLY A 681 5.02 10.65 20.72
CA GLY A 681 4.77 9.39 21.42
C GLY A 681 3.36 9.24 21.98
N LEU A 682 2.65 10.34 22.22
CA LEU A 682 1.27 10.36 22.73
C LEU A 682 0.22 10.30 21.64
N LEU A 683 0.59 10.58 20.38
CA LEU A 683 -0.36 10.59 19.26
C LEU A 683 -0.99 9.21 19.06
N PRO A 684 -2.30 9.14 18.80
CA PRO A 684 -3.01 7.89 18.54
C PRO A 684 -2.85 7.42 17.08
N ILE A 685 -1.60 7.34 16.59
CA ILE A 685 -1.24 7.04 15.19
C ILE A 685 -1.03 5.54 14.91
N GLY A 686 -1.60 4.67 15.70
CA GLY A 686 -1.60 3.23 15.47
C GLY A 686 -1.50 2.40 16.75
N SER A 687 -1.74 1.11 16.60
CA SER A 687 -1.69 0.13 17.71
C SER A 687 -0.27 -0.12 18.23
N ARG A 688 0.75 0.21 17.44
CA ARG A 688 2.16 -0.06 17.72
C ARG A 688 2.72 0.96 18.75
N PRO A 689 3.44 0.53 19.82
CA PRO A 689 4.11 1.46 20.72
C PRO A 689 5.17 2.32 20.03
N ALA A 690 5.30 3.58 20.43
CA ALA A 690 6.28 4.51 19.85
C ALA A 690 7.74 4.19 20.22
N LYS A 691 7.99 3.47 21.32
CA LYS A 691 9.33 3.12 21.83
C LYS A 691 9.51 1.61 21.90
N ARG A 692 10.74 1.13 21.66
CA ARG A 692 11.13 -0.30 21.83
C ARG A 692 11.41 -0.68 23.28
N GLY A 693 11.67 0.28 24.18
CA GLY A 693 12.02 0.06 25.59
C GLY A 693 11.55 1.16 26.53
N LEU A 694 11.77 1.00 27.85
CA LEU A 694 11.26 1.87 28.92
C LEU A 694 12.07 3.17 29.16
N GLY A 695 13.17 3.42 28.42
CA GLY A 695 13.99 4.62 28.57
C GLY A 695 14.80 4.88 27.32
N ALA A 696 14.49 5.93 26.56
CA ALA A 696 15.33 6.39 25.48
C ALA A 696 16.55 7.15 26.05
N GLN A 697 17.58 6.41 26.41
CA GLN A 697 18.90 6.97 26.71
C GLN A 697 19.80 6.95 25.46
N SER A 698 19.43 6.20 24.44
CA SER A 698 20.16 6.04 23.18
C SER A 698 19.21 6.23 21.99
N LEU A 699 19.75 6.72 20.88
CA LEU A 699 19.02 6.80 19.60
C LEU A 699 18.68 5.41 19.05
N ASP A 700 19.38 4.35 19.46
CA ASP A 700 19.12 2.98 19.05
C ASP A 700 17.77 2.46 19.53
N ASP A 701 17.31 2.93 20.70
CA ASP A 701 16.01 2.59 21.25
C ASP A 701 14.85 3.31 20.54
N LEU A 702 15.17 4.34 19.75
CA LEU A 702 14.18 5.16 19.07
C LEU A 702 13.76 4.48 17.76
N ARG A 703 12.45 4.36 17.55
CA ARG A 703 11.91 3.91 16.27
C ARG A 703 12.04 4.99 15.22
N THR A 704 12.12 4.58 13.96
CA THR A 704 12.32 5.48 12.82
C THR A 704 11.17 6.46 12.61
N ILE A 705 9.91 6.03 12.82
CA ILE A 705 8.74 6.92 12.66
C ILE A 705 8.79 8.09 13.64
N PRO A 706 8.93 7.90 14.97
CA PRO A 706 9.14 9.00 15.91
C PRO A 706 10.36 9.88 15.55
N TRP A 707 11.46 9.29 15.09
CA TRP A 707 12.63 10.05 14.61
C TRP A 707 12.27 11.04 13.51
N VAL A 708 11.68 10.53 12.41
CA VAL A 708 11.34 11.35 11.25
C VAL A 708 10.26 12.39 11.59
N PHE A 709 9.22 11.99 12.32
CA PHE A 709 8.13 12.91 12.71
C PHE A 709 8.57 14.02 13.64
N SER A 710 9.44 13.74 14.58
CA SER A 710 9.95 14.77 15.50
C SER A 710 10.66 15.89 14.74
N TRP A 711 11.48 15.55 13.76
CA TRP A 711 12.11 16.53 12.87
C TRP A 711 11.09 17.28 12.02
N SER A 712 10.17 16.56 11.39
CA SER A 712 9.15 17.16 10.52
C SER A 712 8.23 18.12 11.30
N GLN A 713 7.84 17.77 12.52
CA GLN A 713 7.04 18.64 13.37
C GLN A 713 7.81 19.86 13.87
N ALA A 714 9.12 19.73 14.07
CA ALA A 714 9.99 20.85 14.36
C ALA A 714 10.33 21.71 13.10
N ARG A 715 9.75 21.38 11.93
CA ARG A 715 10.03 22.05 10.65
C ARG A 715 11.50 21.99 10.21
N ILE A 716 12.24 20.98 10.64
CA ILE A 716 13.62 20.73 10.28
C ILE A 716 13.68 19.52 9.35
N ASN A 717 14.20 19.71 8.13
CA ASN A 717 14.29 18.64 7.12
C ASN A 717 15.58 17.80 7.25
N LEU A 718 16.08 17.61 8.46
CA LEU A 718 17.30 16.83 8.73
C LEU A 718 17.20 15.41 8.15
N ALA A 719 16.07 14.76 8.36
CA ALA A 719 15.81 13.40 7.88
C ALA A 719 15.71 13.28 6.34
N ALA A 720 15.68 14.39 5.59
CA ALA A 720 15.57 14.40 4.13
C ALA A 720 16.85 14.84 3.42
N TRP A 721 17.61 15.80 3.97
CA TRP A 721 18.68 16.49 3.25
C TRP A 721 20.04 16.49 3.97
N TYR A 722 20.10 16.13 5.25
CA TYR A 722 21.33 16.26 6.00
C TYR A 722 22.45 15.38 5.43
N GLY A 723 23.63 15.96 5.31
CA GLY A 723 24.80 15.31 4.73
C GLY A 723 24.99 15.60 3.23
N LEU A 724 23.95 15.98 2.48
CA LEU A 724 24.04 16.21 1.03
C LEU A 724 24.99 17.37 0.70
N GLY A 725 24.89 18.51 1.40
CA GLY A 725 25.77 19.66 1.17
C GLY A 725 27.24 19.29 1.36
N ALA A 726 27.60 18.67 2.48
CA ALA A 726 28.98 18.21 2.73
C ALA A 726 29.45 17.18 1.68
N ALA A 727 28.56 16.32 1.21
CA ALA A 727 28.88 15.37 0.16
C ALA A 727 29.17 16.07 -1.18
N CYS A 728 28.34 17.03 -1.57
CA CYS A 728 28.58 17.85 -2.77
C CYS A 728 29.86 18.67 -2.70
N GLU A 729 30.15 19.28 -1.56
CA GLU A 729 31.42 20.01 -1.33
C GLU A 729 32.65 19.11 -1.50
N ARG A 730 32.59 17.86 -0.96
CA ARG A 730 33.68 16.91 -1.07
C ARG A 730 33.90 16.40 -2.49
N VAL A 731 32.84 16.25 -3.28
CA VAL A 731 32.94 15.92 -4.71
C VAL A 731 33.58 17.10 -5.48
N GLY A 732 33.20 18.35 -5.18
CA GLY A 732 33.83 19.58 -5.68
C GLY A 732 33.61 19.85 -7.15
N ASP A 733 32.86 19.03 -7.89
CA ASP A 733 32.58 19.17 -9.31
C ASP A 733 31.08 19.41 -9.51
N LEU A 734 30.71 20.67 -9.64
CA LEU A 734 29.33 21.09 -9.80
C LEU A 734 28.75 20.71 -11.16
N GLU A 735 29.54 20.65 -12.24
CA GLU A 735 29.07 20.23 -13.56
C GLU A 735 28.73 18.74 -13.59
N LEU A 736 29.52 17.95 -12.85
CA LEU A 736 29.27 16.51 -12.71
C LEU A 736 28.02 16.20 -11.86
N LEU A 737 27.69 17.09 -10.92
CA LEU A 737 26.51 16.93 -10.02
C LEU A 737 25.20 17.43 -10.64
N GLN A 738 25.27 18.27 -11.69
CA GLN A 738 24.14 18.70 -12.50
C GLN A 738 23.81 17.70 -13.62
#